data_c60dd1398ddf388d0ee6e1f5c63503a5
#
_entry.id   c60dd1398ddf388d0ee6e1f5c63503a5
#
_cell.length_a   1.000
_cell.length_b   1.000
_cell.length_c   1.000
_cell.angle_alpha   90.00
_cell.angle_beta   90.00
_cell.angle_gamma   90.00
#
_symmetry.space_group_name_H-M   'P 1'
#
loop_
_entity.id
_entity.type
_entity.pdbx_description
1 polymer ?
#
loop_
_entity_poly.entity_id
_entity_poly.type
_entity_poly.pdbx_seq_one_letter_code
_entity_poly.pdbx_strand_id
1 'polypeptide(L)'
;MEKKTDTYPLLSKINSPADLRRLPVTELPAVCRELRSFLIDSLSDNPGHFASSMGAVEITVALHYVFDTPYDRVVWDVGHQAYSHKILTGRRDSFATNRKMGGLSGFPNPEESEYDSFIAGHASNSISAALGMAIASRIKGEPRRNVIAVIGDASIAGGLAFEGLNNAAASKSNLLIVLNDNDMAIANNVGSLNKYLVNITTSKSYNTLRYKVYRFFRKFHLITESHRGIILRFNNSLKSLISRQQNIFEGLNIRYFGPYDGHDVVRLVRVFSDLKAMDGPILLHLRTVKGKGYAPAEENPCLWHAPGKFNKETGDLIKSADDGRLKYQDVFGKTLVELAEKNQAIVGITAAMPTGCSMTFMQERFPKRTFDVGISEGHAVTFSGGLAKDGARPFCCIYSTFLQRGFDEIIHDVAIQNLPVTFCIDRAGIVGEDGVTHHGQFDLAYLREIPNMTIASPLDEHALRNLMFTAQNGDHGPFAIRYPRGKCEHTDWQSEMQEISIGKGRMLKNGNDIAVLSLGPIGNDAAKAIDAAEKDGISAVHYDMVFLKPLDEELVKDVATKFKHIITVEDGCITGGLGTAVMECVNKNGLQSIVHRVGIPDRFVKQGTVAQLYKQCGMDSESIKELIISLAGDSKK
;
A
#
# COMPACT_ATOMS: atom_id res chain seq x y z
N MET A 1 32.07 -13.24 14.43
CA MET A 1 31.38 -13.03 13.14
C MET A 1 32.37 -13.41 12.05
N GLU A 2 32.30 -14.63 11.57
CA GLU A 2 33.12 -15.11 10.46
C GLU A 2 32.71 -14.38 9.17
N LYS A 3 33.70 -13.95 8.40
CA LYS A 3 33.51 -13.24 7.14
C LYS A 3 32.79 -14.15 6.14
N LYS A 4 31.50 -13.88 5.89
CA LYS A 4 30.71 -14.46 4.74
C LYS A 4 31.21 -13.95 3.37
N THR A 5 32.51 -13.77 3.20
CA THR A 5 33.11 -13.18 1.98
C THR A 5 33.15 -14.13 0.80
N ASP A 6 33.04 -15.46 1.03
CA ASP A 6 33.13 -16.46 -0.04
C ASP A 6 31.79 -16.82 -0.70
N THR A 7 30.66 -16.47 -0.10
CA THR A 7 29.33 -16.88 -0.61
C THR A 7 28.89 -16.05 -1.82
N TYR A 8 29.31 -14.76 -1.90
CA TYR A 8 28.90 -13.81 -2.95
C TYR A 8 30.12 -13.06 -3.51
N PRO A 9 31.02 -13.72 -4.26
CA PRO A 9 32.34 -13.17 -4.61
C PRO A 9 32.29 -11.91 -5.48
N LEU A 10 31.26 -11.70 -6.30
CA LEU A 10 31.05 -10.49 -7.08
C LEU A 10 30.27 -9.45 -6.30
N LEU A 11 29.15 -9.82 -5.69
CA LEU A 11 28.27 -8.91 -4.98
C LEU A 11 28.96 -8.28 -3.76
N SER A 12 29.87 -9.01 -3.10
CA SER A 12 30.65 -8.46 -1.96
C SER A 12 31.54 -7.28 -2.36
N LYS A 13 31.90 -7.14 -3.62
CA LYS A 13 32.73 -6.05 -4.16
C LYS A 13 31.91 -4.84 -4.62
N ILE A 14 30.59 -4.97 -4.70
CA ILE A 14 29.69 -3.92 -5.18
C ILE A 14 29.11 -3.19 -3.97
N ASN A 15 29.64 -2.00 -3.66
CA ASN A 15 29.13 -1.12 -2.61
C ASN A 15 28.33 0.07 -3.18
N SER A 16 28.46 0.29 -4.50
CA SER A 16 27.76 1.37 -5.21
C SER A 16 27.53 0.99 -6.66
N PRO A 17 26.61 1.65 -7.37
CA PRO A 17 26.47 1.49 -8.83
C PRO A 17 27.76 1.76 -9.61
N ALA A 18 28.65 2.60 -9.10
CA ALA A 18 29.95 2.86 -9.72
C ALA A 18 30.83 1.59 -9.76
N ASP A 19 30.78 0.76 -8.70
CA ASP A 19 31.52 -0.51 -8.67
C ASP A 19 30.93 -1.51 -9.65
N LEU A 20 29.57 -1.58 -9.72
CA LEU A 20 28.88 -2.43 -10.69
C LEU A 20 29.28 -2.08 -12.14
N ARG A 21 29.40 -0.79 -12.48
CA ARG A 21 29.78 -0.31 -13.82
C ARG A 21 31.22 -0.66 -14.21
N ARG A 22 32.09 -1.03 -13.27
CA ARG A 22 33.47 -1.49 -13.55
C ARG A 22 33.53 -2.94 -14.01
N LEU A 23 32.50 -3.73 -13.76
CA LEU A 23 32.46 -5.12 -14.16
C LEU A 23 32.21 -5.25 -15.68
N PRO A 24 32.82 -6.26 -16.36
CA PRO A 24 32.45 -6.55 -17.73
C PRO A 24 30.99 -7.02 -17.82
N VAL A 25 30.31 -6.69 -18.90
CA VAL A 25 28.89 -7.06 -19.12
C VAL A 25 28.68 -8.58 -19.02
N THR A 26 29.69 -9.38 -19.34
CA THR A 26 29.65 -10.84 -19.26
C THR A 26 29.56 -11.39 -17.84
N GLU A 27 29.89 -10.60 -16.80
CA GLU A 27 29.80 -11.00 -15.40
C GLU A 27 28.41 -10.64 -14.78
N LEU A 28 27.63 -9.76 -15.42
CA LEU A 28 26.32 -9.33 -14.87
C LEU A 28 25.33 -10.48 -14.63
N PRO A 29 25.29 -11.54 -15.48
CA PRO A 29 24.45 -12.71 -15.16
C PRO A 29 24.85 -13.41 -13.84
N ALA A 30 26.14 -13.40 -13.48
CA ALA A 30 26.61 -13.94 -12.20
C ALA A 30 26.20 -13.03 -11.04
N VAL A 31 26.31 -11.71 -11.19
CA VAL A 31 25.82 -10.73 -10.20
C VAL A 31 24.31 -10.93 -9.95
N CYS A 32 23.50 -11.14 -11.00
CA CYS A 32 22.07 -11.41 -10.85
C CYS A 32 21.80 -12.69 -10.05
N ARG A 33 22.58 -13.77 -10.29
CA ARG A 33 22.45 -15.00 -9.50
C ARG A 33 22.81 -14.79 -8.03
N GLU A 34 23.92 -14.10 -7.74
CA GLU A 34 24.33 -13.81 -6.37
C GLU A 34 23.32 -12.91 -5.64
N LEU A 35 22.75 -11.90 -6.31
CA LEU A 35 21.66 -11.07 -5.76
C LEU A 35 20.43 -11.92 -5.38
N ARG A 36 20.03 -12.87 -6.24
CA ARG A 36 18.92 -13.77 -5.92
C ARG A 36 19.21 -14.64 -4.71
N SER A 37 20.39 -15.25 -4.67
CA SER A 37 20.81 -16.07 -3.54
C SER A 37 20.83 -15.23 -2.24
N PHE A 38 21.35 -14.01 -2.30
CA PHE A 38 21.35 -13.09 -1.17
C PHE A 38 19.92 -12.72 -0.70
N LEU A 39 19.00 -12.48 -1.64
CA LEU A 39 17.60 -12.19 -1.31
C LEU A 39 16.91 -13.39 -0.66
N ILE A 40 17.14 -14.61 -1.17
CA ILE A 40 16.60 -15.85 -0.60
C ILE A 40 17.13 -16.01 0.83
N ASP A 41 18.44 -15.92 1.03
CA ASP A 41 19.08 -16.08 2.33
C ASP A 41 18.60 -15.03 3.35
N SER A 42 18.45 -13.76 2.90
CA SER A 42 18.07 -12.67 3.79
C SER A 42 16.58 -12.70 4.16
N LEU A 43 15.72 -12.99 3.17
CA LEU A 43 14.26 -12.89 3.35
C LEU A 43 13.64 -14.16 3.94
N SER A 44 14.35 -15.28 3.97
CA SER A 44 13.92 -16.48 4.67
C SER A 44 13.81 -16.26 6.19
N ASP A 45 14.72 -15.47 6.75
CA ASP A 45 14.76 -15.14 8.19
C ASP A 45 14.10 -13.79 8.52
N ASN A 46 14.23 -12.82 7.61
CA ASN A 46 13.68 -11.47 7.75
C ASN A 46 12.67 -11.17 6.64
N PRO A 47 11.40 -11.56 6.79
CA PRO A 47 10.40 -11.53 5.73
C PRO A 47 10.15 -10.13 5.14
N GLY A 48 9.85 -10.11 3.84
CA GLY A 48 9.54 -8.89 3.09
C GLY A 48 8.91 -9.20 1.73
N HIS A 49 8.94 -8.23 0.81
CA HIS A 49 8.42 -8.35 -0.55
C HIS A 49 9.32 -9.24 -1.41
N PHE A 50 9.08 -10.54 -1.37
CA PHE A 50 9.96 -11.56 -1.95
C PHE A 50 9.81 -11.69 -3.47
N ALA A 51 8.67 -12.21 -3.93
CA ALA A 51 8.51 -12.58 -5.34
C ALA A 51 8.64 -11.40 -6.32
N SER A 52 8.18 -10.22 -5.91
CA SER A 52 8.29 -8.99 -6.71
C SER A 52 9.75 -8.55 -6.88
N SER A 53 10.54 -8.63 -5.82
CA SER A 53 11.97 -8.29 -5.85
C SER A 53 12.78 -9.31 -6.67
N MET A 54 12.46 -10.60 -6.58
CA MET A 54 13.07 -11.66 -7.38
C MET A 54 12.85 -11.47 -8.88
N GLY A 55 11.66 -10.99 -9.28
CA GLY A 55 11.31 -10.71 -10.67
C GLY A 55 11.99 -9.50 -11.28
N ALA A 56 12.53 -8.58 -10.48
CA ALA A 56 13.10 -7.30 -10.94
C ALA A 56 14.64 -7.23 -10.90
N VAL A 57 15.33 -8.34 -10.62
CA VAL A 57 16.80 -8.37 -10.42
C VAL A 57 17.56 -7.88 -11.65
N GLU A 58 17.32 -8.45 -12.83
CA GLU A 58 18.03 -8.07 -14.06
C GLU A 58 17.70 -6.64 -14.49
N ILE A 59 16.46 -6.20 -14.33
CA ILE A 59 16.04 -4.82 -14.62
C ILE A 59 16.87 -3.87 -13.76
N THR A 60 16.98 -4.16 -12.45
CA THR A 60 17.71 -3.32 -11.49
C THR A 60 19.20 -3.26 -11.81
N VAL A 61 19.83 -4.41 -12.07
CA VAL A 61 21.25 -4.50 -12.44
C VAL A 61 21.52 -3.71 -13.73
N ALA A 62 20.69 -3.89 -14.76
CA ALA A 62 20.88 -3.21 -16.05
C ALA A 62 20.66 -1.69 -15.93
N LEU A 63 19.68 -1.24 -15.13
CA LEU A 63 19.45 0.19 -14.86
C LEU A 63 20.68 0.84 -14.22
N HIS A 64 21.18 0.27 -13.11
CA HIS A 64 22.35 0.81 -12.41
C HIS A 64 23.66 0.67 -13.18
N TYR A 65 23.73 -0.28 -14.11
CA TYR A 65 24.87 -0.43 -15.00
C TYR A 65 24.93 0.64 -16.09
N VAL A 66 23.78 1.01 -16.67
CA VAL A 66 23.70 1.93 -17.82
C VAL A 66 23.55 3.38 -17.40
N PHE A 67 22.70 3.65 -16.42
CA PHE A 67 22.40 5.02 -16.00
C PHE A 67 23.33 5.47 -14.87
N ASP A 68 23.69 6.75 -14.88
CA ASP A 68 24.62 7.34 -13.92
C ASP A 68 23.89 7.80 -12.65
N THR A 69 23.36 6.81 -11.91
CA THR A 69 22.72 7.06 -10.63
C THR A 69 23.76 7.43 -9.55
N PRO A 70 23.46 8.39 -8.66
CA PRO A 70 22.17 9.05 -8.41
C PRO A 70 21.91 10.30 -9.28
N TYR A 71 22.85 10.73 -10.17
CA TYR A 71 22.62 11.87 -11.07
C TYR A 71 21.40 11.62 -11.96
N ASP A 72 21.37 10.51 -12.72
CA ASP A 72 20.17 10.01 -13.35
C ASP A 72 19.20 9.50 -12.26
N ARG A 73 17.90 9.76 -12.40
CA ARG A 73 16.90 9.45 -11.38
C ARG A 73 16.11 8.20 -11.72
N VAL A 74 15.96 7.31 -10.74
CA VAL A 74 15.08 6.14 -10.84
C VAL A 74 13.96 6.26 -9.82
N VAL A 75 12.72 6.27 -10.29
CA VAL A 75 11.50 6.31 -9.46
C VAL A 75 10.83 4.94 -9.53
N TRP A 76 10.75 4.26 -8.40
CA TRP A 76 10.13 2.96 -8.26
C TRP A 76 8.65 3.11 -7.92
N ASP A 77 7.76 2.56 -8.76
CA ASP A 77 6.33 2.49 -8.44
C ASP A 77 6.09 1.44 -7.35
N VAL A 78 5.27 1.75 -6.33
CA VAL A 78 5.08 0.96 -5.11
C VAL A 78 6.39 0.76 -4.33
N GLY A 79 7.46 0.37 -4.99
CA GLY A 79 8.77 0.11 -4.39
C GLY A 79 8.96 -1.30 -3.79
N HIS A 80 7.95 -2.16 -3.85
CA HIS A 80 8.00 -3.55 -3.38
C HIS A 80 8.95 -4.44 -4.20
N GLN A 81 9.43 -3.98 -5.34
CA GLN A 81 10.39 -4.65 -6.23
C GLN A 81 11.82 -4.08 -6.11
N ALA A 82 12.09 -3.19 -5.15
CA ALA A 82 13.32 -2.40 -5.09
C ALA A 82 14.39 -2.95 -4.13
N TYR A 83 14.32 -4.20 -3.66
CA TYR A 83 15.34 -4.72 -2.74
C TYR A 83 16.71 -4.86 -3.39
N SER A 84 16.79 -5.32 -4.66
CA SER A 84 18.05 -5.31 -5.41
C SER A 84 18.64 -3.91 -5.57
N HIS A 85 17.79 -2.89 -5.71
CA HIS A 85 18.21 -1.50 -5.73
C HIS A 85 18.86 -1.08 -4.40
N LYS A 86 18.24 -1.41 -3.25
CA LYS A 86 18.84 -1.14 -1.93
C LYS A 86 20.20 -1.82 -1.76
N ILE A 87 20.29 -3.09 -2.15
CA ILE A 87 21.52 -3.89 -2.03
C ILE A 87 22.66 -3.27 -2.87
N LEU A 88 22.39 -2.90 -4.13
CA LEU A 88 23.38 -2.34 -5.05
C LEU A 88 23.77 -0.88 -4.75
N THR A 89 23.02 -0.20 -3.88
CA THR A 89 23.24 1.19 -3.51
C THR A 89 23.73 1.36 -2.06
N GLY A 90 24.57 0.43 -1.59
CA GLY A 90 25.32 0.54 -0.35
C GLY A 90 24.61 0.01 0.90
N ARG A 91 23.42 -0.56 0.79
CA ARG A 91 22.63 -1.06 1.94
C ARG A 91 22.66 -2.59 2.11
N ARG A 92 23.58 -3.28 1.42
CA ARG A 92 23.74 -4.73 1.51
C ARG A 92 24.01 -5.20 2.94
N ASP A 93 24.97 -4.60 3.61
CA ASP A 93 25.44 -5.06 4.92
C ASP A 93 24.42 -4.76 6.03
N SER A 94 23.59 -3.73 5.86
CA SER A 94 22.49 -3.37 6.76
C SER A 94 21.15 -4.03 6.37
N PHE A 95 21.08 -4.81 5.28
CA PHE A 95 19.82 -5.34 4.76
C PHE A 95 19.09 -6.28 5.75
N ALA A 96 19.82 -6.92 6.67
CA ALA A 96 19.22 -7.70 7.75
C ALA A 96 18.34 -6.88 8.72
N THR A 97 18.43 -5.54 8.68
CA THR A 97 17.59 -4.62 9.46
C THR A 97 16.36 -4.12 8.69
N ASN A 98 16.17 -4.59 7.45
CA ASN A 98 15.05 -4.16 6.61
C ASN A 98 13.71 -4.40 7.29
N ARG A 99 12.82 -3.41 7.32
CA ARG A 99 11.50 -3.43 7.97
C ARG A 99 11.52 -3.52 9.50
N LYS A 100 12.68 -3.40 10.14
CA LYS A 100 12.81 -3.40 11.61
C LYS A 100 12.91 -1.97 12.15
N MET A 101 12.52 -1.79 13.39
CA MET A 101 12.63 -0.52 14.10
C MET A 101 14.10 -0.06 14.12
N GLY A 102 14.35 1.20 13.74
CA GLY A 102 15.70 1.75 13.64
C GLY A 102 16.55 1.23 12.48
N GLY A 103 16.00 0.32 11.66
CA GLY A 103 16.66 -0.22 10.47
C GLY A 103 16.14 0.39 9.17
N LEU A 104 16.38 -0.33 8.06
CA LEU A 104 15.96 0.08 6.72
C LEU A 104 14.44 -0.01 6.56
N SER A 105 13.85 0.95 5.84
CA SER A 105 12.47 0.91 5.38
C SER A 105 12.24 -0.25 4.39
N GLY A 106 11.03 -0.79 4.36
CA GLY A 106 10.63 -1.81 3.37
C GLY A 106 10.51 -1.29 1.94
N PHE A 107 10.57 0.05 1.75
CA PHE A 107 10.41 0.74 0.47
C PHE A 107 11.55 1.73 0.26
N PRO A 108 11.80 2.20 -1.00
CA PRO A 108 12.69 3.33 -1.23
C PRO A 108 12.28 4.56 -0.40
N ASN A 109 13.27 5.15 0.27
CA ASN A 109 13.08 6.31 1.13
C ASN A 109 14.25 7.29 0.95
N PRO A 110 14.01 8.53 0.47
CA PRO A 110 15.05 9.54 0.29
C PRO A 110 15.82 9.91 1.55
N GLU A 111 15.26 9.67 2.75
CA GLU A 111 15.98 9.86 4.02
C GLU A 111 17.08 8.79 4.26
N GLU A 112 16.99 7.63 3.58
CA GLU A 112 17.96 6.55 3.74
C GLU A 112 19.13 6.63 2.76
N SER A 113 18.87 7.13 1.54
CA SER A 113 19.86 7.10 0.47
C SER A 113 19.57 8.13 -0.62
N GLU A 114 20.63 8.79 -1.11
CA GLU A 114 20.55 9.68 -2.27
C GLU A 114 20.12 8.98 -3.58
N TYR A 115 20.21 7.65 -3.62
CA TYR A 115 19.75 6.84 -4.75
C TYR A 115 18.23 6.65 -4.75
N ASP A 116 17.55 6.84 -3.64
CA ASP A 116 16.10 6.76 -3.52
C ASP A 116 15.49 8.11 -3.93
N SER A 117 15.25 8.28 -5.23
CA SER A 117 14.87 9.58 -5.81
C SER A 117 13.51 10.08 -5.34
N PHE A 118 12.60 9.20 -4.94
CA PHE A 118 11.24 9.51 -4.47
C PHE A 118 10.77 8.47 -3.47
N ILE A 119 9.92 8.89 -2.53
CA ILE A 119 9.32 7.94 -1.59
C ILE A 119 8.38 6.99 -2.34
N ALA A 120 8.39 5.71 -1.96
CA ALA A 120 7.53 4.69 -2.53
C ALA A 120 6.67 4.02 -1.45
N GLY A 121 5.63 3.33 -1.86
CA GLY A 121 4.64 2.65 -1.00
C GLY A 121 3.29 2.51 -1.68
N HIS A 122 2.80 3.59 -2.31
CA HIS A 122 1.55 3.60 -3.05
C HIS A 122 1.78 3.46 -4.56
N ALA A 123 0.87 2.79 -5.26
CA ALA A 123 0.97 2.51 -6.69
C ALA A 123 0.63 3.73 -7.57
N SER A 124 1.02 3.65 -8.84
CA SER A 124 0.59 4.54 -9.94
C SER A 124 1.15 5.97 -9.92
N ASN A 125 2.02 6.32 -8.98
CA ASN A 125 2.54 7.69 -8.84
C ASN A 125 3.90 7.93 -9.55
N SER A 126 4.60 6.87 -9.94
CA SER A 126 5.97 6.96 -10.44
C SER A 126 6.11 7.77 -11.73
N ILE A 127 5.15 7.64 -12.66
CA ILE A 127 5.18 8.35 -13.94
C ILE A 127 5.05 9.85 -13.72
N SER A 128 4.10 10.30 -12.91
CA SER A 128 3.88 11.71 -12.59
C SER A 128 5.07 12.30 -11.84
N ALA A 129 5.62 11.59 -10.86
CA ALA A 129 6.80 12.04 -10.11
C ALA A 129 8.03 12.16 -11.04
N ALA A 130 8.29 11.14 -11.85
CA ALA A 130 9.40 11.13 -12.79
C ALA A 130 9.25 12.23 -13.88
N LEU A 131 8.03 12.46 -14.37
CA LEU A 131 7.76 13.56 -15.30
C LEU A 131 8.09 14.92 -14.69
N GLY A 132 7.65 15.16 -13.45
CA GLY A 132 8.00 16.38 -12.71
C GLY A 132 9.51 16.58 -12.57
N MET A 133 10.25 15.52 -12.24
CA MET A 133 11.73 15.55 -12.16
C MET A 133 12.38 15.83 -13.52
N ALA A 134 11.88 15.22 -14.61
CA ALA A 134 12.40 15.44 -15.96
C ALA A 134 12.16 16.87 -16.43
N ILE A 135 10.99 17.45 -16.13
CA ILE A 135 10.70 18.86 -16.41
C ILE A 135 11.60 19.78 -15.57
N ALA A 136 11.76 19.51 -14.29
CA ALA A 136 12.63 20.29 -13.40
C ALA A 136 14.09 20.27 -13.88
N SER A 137 14.61 19.12 -14.34
CA SER A 137 15.95 19.02 -14.93
C SER A 137 16.10 19.89 -16.17
N ARG A 138 15.09 19.93 -17.05
CA ARG A 138 15.09 20.80 -18.22
C ARG A 138 15.10 22.29 -17.84
N ILE A 139 14.29 22.68 -16.85
CA ILE A 139 14.25 24.07 -16.35
C ILE A 139 15.58 24.50 -15.76
N LYS A 140 16.28 23.58 -15.08
CA LYS A 140 17.62 23.83 -14.49
C LYS A 140 18.76 23.82 -15.52
N GLY A 141 18.48 23.56 -16.79
CA GLY A 141 19.52 23.46 -17.82
C GLY A 141 20.26 22.11 -17.83
N GLU A 142 19.69 21.06 -17.26
CA GLU A 142 20.21 19.69 -17.26
C GLU A 142 19.43 18.78 -18.26
N PRO A 143 19.30 19.13 -19.55
CA PRO A 143 18.41 18.41 -20.48
C PRO A 143 18.85 16.97 -20.78
N ARG A 144 20.10 16.62 -20.48
CA ARG A 144 20.65 15.26 -20.70
C ARG A 144 20.47 14.33 -19.51
N ARG A 145 19.95 14.83 -18.39
CA ARG A 145 19.65 14.00 -17.23
C ARG A 145 18.52 13.04 -17.57
N ASN A 146 18.74 11.75 -17.38
CA ASN A 146 17.71 10.75 -17.57
C ASN A 146 16.86 10.60 -16.32
N VAL A 147 15.55 10.47 -16.51
CA VAL A 147 14.62 10.15 -15.44
C VAL A 147 13.82 8.92 -15.83
N ILE A 148 13.85 7.91 -14.98
CA ILE A 148 13.28 6.59 -15.25
C ILE A 148 12.16 6.31 -14.23
N ALA A 149 10.97 5.98 -14.72
CA ALA A 149 9.88 5.44 -13.91
C ALA A 149 9.80 3.92 -14.13
N VAL A 150 9.92 3.13 -13.08
CA VAL A 150 9.73 1.67 -13.13
C VAL A 150 8.38 1.35 -12.56
N ILE A 151 7.45 0.88 -13.39
CA ILE A 151 6.05 0.66 -13.03
C ILE A 151 5.62 -0.77 -13.39
N GLY A 152 4.81 -1.39 -12.53
CA GLY A 152 4.22 -2.70 -12.77
C GLY A 152 2.95 -2.61 -13.64
N ASP A 153 2.60 -3.73 -14.26
CA ASP A 153 1.42 -3.91 -15.12
C ASP A 153 0.09 -3.66 -14.40
N ALA A 154 -0.03 -4.01 -13.12
CA ALA A 154 -1.18 -3.66 -12.30
C ALA A 154 -1.25 -2.16 -11.98
N SER A 155 -0.12 -1.55 -11.68
CA SER A 155 -0.04 -0.14 -11.29
C SER A 155 -0.28 0.82 -12.46
N ILE A 156 0.10 0.44 -13.69
CA ILE A 156 -0.11 1.29 -14.87
C ILE A 156 -1.60 1.40 -15.24
N ALA A 157 -2.45 0.51 -14.72
CA ALA A 157 -3.89 0.56 -14.90
C ALA A 157 -4.58 1.62 -14.00
N GLY A 158 -3.91 2.14 -13.00
CA GLY A 158 -4.46 3.16 -12.09
C GLY A 158 -4.62 4.53 -12.77
N GLY A 159 -5.66 5.30 -12.37
CA GLY A 159 -6.01 6.60 -12.97
C GLY A 159 -4.84 7.57 -13.01
N LEU A 160 -4.12 7.76 -11.90
CA LEU A 160 -2.96 8.66 -11.81
C LEU A 160 -1.83 8.28 -12.79
N ALA A 161 -1.63 6.98 -13.07
CA ALA A 161 -0.66 6.55 -14.07
C ALA A 161 -1.08 6.97 -15.49
N PHE A 162 -2.38 6.86 -15.82
CA PHE A 162 -2.92 7.34 -17.09
C PHE A 162 -2.84 8.86 -17.24
N GLU A 163 -3.11 9.61 -16.19
CA GLU A 163 -2.90 11.07 -16.16
C GLU A 163 -1.43 11.41 -16.40
N GLY A 164 -0.52 10.69 -15.74
CA GLY A 164 0.92 10.80 -15.95
C GLY A 164 1.34 10.51 -17.40
N LEU A 165 0.83 9.42 -18.00
CA LEU A 165 1.07 9.06 -19.41
C LEU A 165 0.56 10.14 -20.37
N ASN A 166 -0.67 10.63 -20.18
CA ASN A 166 -1.26 11.66 -21.01
C ASN A 166 -0.43 12.96 -20.99
N ASN A 167 0.02 13.38 -19.81
CA ASN A 167 0.85 14.57 -19.65
C ASN A 167 2.29 14.35 -20.15
N ALA A 168 2.87 13.15 -19.97
CA ALA A 168 4.17 12.79 -20.53
C ALA A 168 4.16 12.88 -22.06
N ALA A 169 3.10 12.41 -22.70
CA ALA A 169 2.90 12.46 -24.16
C ALA A 169 2.92 13.88 -24.72
N ALA A 170 2.36 14.85 -23.99
CA ALA A 170 2.36 16.26 -24.36
C ALA A 170 3.70 16.95 -24.08
N SER A 171 4.55 16.37 -23.25
CA SER A 171 5.86 16.92 -22.87
C SER A 171 6.96 16.49 -23.84
N LYS A 172 8.00 17.31 -23.97
CA LYS A 172 9.25 16.95 -24.67
C LYS A 172 10.34 16.55 -23.68
N SER A 173 9.95 16.05 -22.51
CA SER A 173 10.88 15.70 -21.43
C SER A 173 11.53 14.35 -21.67
N ASN A 174 12.78 14.22 -21.22
CA ASN A 174 13.54 12.97 -21.31
C ASN A 174 13.10 12.02 -20.19
N LEU A 175 12.01 11.29 -20.44
CA LEU A 175 11.40 10.34 -19.53
C LEU A 175 11.39 8.94 -20.13
N LEU A 176 11.98 7.98 -19.42
CA LEU A 176 11.91 6.54 -19.74
C LEU A 176 10.94 5.86 -18.77
N ILE A 177 9.87 5.30 -19.29
CA ILE A 177 8.92 4.49 -18.52
C ILE A 177 9.26 3.02 -18.78
N VAL A 178 9.66 2.30 -17.73
CA VAL A 178 9.95 0.86 -17.78
C VAL A 178 8.74 0.13 -17.22
N LEU A 179 7.94 -0.46 -18.10
CA LEU A 179 6.81 -1.31 -17.74
C LEU A 179 7.32 -2.73 -17.45
N ASN A 180 7.30 -3.12 -16.19
CA ASN A 180 7.61 -4.45 -15.72
C ASN A 180 6.31 -5.28 -15.69
N ASP A 181 6.10 -6.05 -16.75
CA ASP A 181 4.90 -6.86 -16.96
C ASP A 181 5.19 -8.33 -16.60
N ASN A 182 4.54 -8.81 -15.54
CA ASN A 182 4.59 -10.20 -15.12
C ASN A 182 3.21 -10.86 -15.01
N ASP A 183 2.17 -10.19 -15.51
CA ASP A 183 0.76 -10.61 -15.54
C ASP A 183 0.16 -10.84 -14.12
N MET A 184 0.74 -10.20 -13.11
CA MET A 184 0.37 -10.41 -11.70
C MET A 184 0.40 -9.11 -10.90
N ALA A 185 -0.70 -8.86 -10.16
CA ALA A 185 -0.75 -7.95 -9.02
C ALA A 185 -0.34 -8.68 -7.72
N ILE A 186 -0.98 -8.37 -6.59
CA ILE A 186 -0.98 -9.21 -5.39
C ILE A 186 -1.77 -10.49 -5.67
N ALA A 187 -2.90 -10.36 -6.38
CA ALA A 187 -3.68 -11.44 -6.99
C ALA A 187 -3.52 -11.39 -8.52
N ASN A 188 -4.27 -12.22 -9.26
CA ASN A 188 -4.32 -12.13 -10.72
C ASN A 188 -4.81 -10.74 -11.14
N ASN A 189 -4.18 -10.17 -12.16
CA ASN A 189 -4.57 -8.88 -12.68
C ASN A 189 -5.99 -8.89 -13.25
N VAL A 190 -6.74 -7.81 -12.98
CA VAL A 190 -8.10 -7.62 -13.48
C VAL A 190 -8.17 -6.50 -14.53
N GLY A 191 -9.22 -6.53 -15.33
CA GLY A 191 -9.52 -5.48 -16.31
C GLY A 191 -9.02 -5.76 -17.73
N SER A 192 -9.50 -4.93 -18.66
CA SER A 192 -9.25 -5.12 -20.10
C SER A 192 -7.86 -4.68 -20.54
N LEU A 193 -7.23 -3.73 -19.82
CA LEU A 193 -5.86 -3.28 -20.13
C LEU A 193 -4.86 -4.42 -19.98
N ASN A 194 -5.02 -5.22 -18.94
CA ASN A 194 -4.16 -6.39 -18.75
C ASN A 194 -4.29 -7.39 -19.89
N LYS A 195 -5.54 -7.75 -20.27
CA LYS A 195 -5.80 -8.61 -21.44
C LYS A 195 -5.18 -8.02 -22.72
N TYR A 196 -5.21 -6.71 -22.86
CA TYR A 196 -4.59 -6.01 -23.98
C TYR A 196 -3.06 -6.16 -23.98
N LEU A 197 -2.39 -6.00 -22.82
CA LEU A 197 -0.94 -6.20 -22.68
C LEU A 197 -0.54 -7.64 -23.04
N VAL A 198 -1.29 -8.63 -22.56
CA VAL A 198 -1.09 -10.05 -22.90
C VAL A 198 -1.19 -10.25 -24.43
N ASN A 199 -2.19 -9.68 -25.09
CA ASN A 199 -2.36 -9.80 -26.55
C ASN A 199 -1.22 -9.20 -27.34
N ILE A 200 -0.64 -8.06 -26.90
CA ILE A 200 0.56 -7.47 -27.52
C ILE A 200 1.74 -8.44 -27.43
N THR A 201 1.88 -9.14 -26.29
CA THR A 201 3.00 -10.04 -26.05
C THR A 201 2.94 -11.31 -26.86
N THR A 202 1.76 -11.80 -27.21
CA THR A 202 1.58 -13.04 -28.00
C THR A 202 1.82 -12.87 -29.49
N SER A 203 1.84 -11.64 -30.01
CA SER A 203 2.09 -11.34 -31.43
C SER A 203 3.57 -11.39 -31.80
N LYS A 204 4.15 -12.58 -31.89
CA LYS A 204 5.57 -12.82 -32.24
C LYS A 204 5.99 -12.23 -33.58
N SER A 205 5.12 -12.21 -34.60
CA SER A 205 5.46 -11.79 -35.97
C SER A 205 5.77 -10.29 -36.09
N TYR A 206 5.03 -9.44 -35.38
CA TYR A 206 5.18 -7.98 -35.42
C TYR A 206 6.52 -7.52 -34.84
N ASN A 207 6.88 -8.02 -33.66
CA ASN A 207 8.07 -7.61 -32.94
C ASN A 207 9.36 -8.07 -33.63
N THR A 208 9.37 -9.25 -34.23
CA THR A 208 10.53 -9.77 -34.96
C THR A 208 10.79 -8.99 -36.26
N LEU A 209 9.74 -8.62 -36.97
CA LEU A 209 9.88 -7.86 -38.23
C LEU A 209 10.39 -6.43 -37.95
N ARG A 210 9.85 -5.75 -36.95
CA ARG A 210 10.29 -4.41 -36.54
C ARG A 210 11.76 -4.36 -36.15
N TYR A 211 12.25 -5.34 -35.39
CA TYR A 211 13.64 -5.42 -35.00
C TYR A 211 14.57 -5.70 -36.18
N LYS A 212 14.15 -6.56 -37.12
CA LYS A 212 14.92 -6.83 -38.35
C LYS A 212 15.04 -5.60 -39.25
N VAL A 213 13.94 -4.85 -39.41
CA VAL A 213 13.91 -3.60 -40.20
C VAL A 213 14.81 -2.53 -39.57
N TYR A 214 14.74 -2.32 -38.23
CA TYR A 214 15.62 -1.38 -37.54
C TYR A 214 17.11 -1.75 -37.69
N ARG A 215 17.46 -3.02 -37.50
CA ARG A 215 18.84 -3.50 -37.69
C ARG A 215 19.32 -3.33 -39.13
N PHE A 216 18.44 -3.52 -40.10
CA PHE A 216 18.76 -3.33 -41.52
C PHE A 216 19.15 -1.89 -41.82
N PHE A 217 18.35 -0.92 -41.42
CA PHE A 217 18.65 0.49 -41.62
C PHE A 217 19.89 0.96 -40.85
N ARG A 218 20.16 0.45 -39.67
CA ARG A 218 21.36 0.77 -38.88
C ARG A 218 22.63 0.19 -39.56
N LYS A 219 22.53 -1.00 -40.11
CA LYS A 219 23.68 -1.65 -40.77
C LYS A 219 24.17 -0.94 -42.03
N PHE A 220 23.30 -0.23 -42.71
CA PHE A 220 23.62 0.46 -43.97
C PHE A 220 23.92 1.96 -43.77
N HIS A 221 24.15 2.45 -42.58
CA HIS A 221 24.46 3.87 -42.25
C HIS A 221 23.51 4.89 -42.92
N LEU A 222 22.29 4.50 -43.26
CA LEU A 222 21.26 5.34 -43.87
C LEU A 222 20.57 6.29 -42.90
N ILE A 223 21.04 6.36 -41.65
CA ILE A 223 20.50 7.21 -40.61
C ILE A 223 21.48 8.34 -40.35
N THR A 224 21.31 9.47 -41.03
CA THR A 224 21.84 10.77 -40.65
C THR A 224 20.77 11.57 -39.93
N GLU A 225 21.14 12.48 -39.03
CA GLU A 225 20.20 13.22 -38.16
C GLU A 225 19.12 13.98 -38.94
N SER A 226 19.41 14.42 -40.16
CA SER A 226 18.49 15.10 -41.05
C SER A 226 17.32 14.25 -41.59
N HIS A 227 17.43 12.93 -41.61
CA HIS A 227 16.41 12.02 -42.18
C HIS A 227 15.53 11.34 -41.11
N ARG A 228 15.74 11.60 -39.82
CA ARG A 228 14.97 11.02 -38.72
C ARG A 228 13.45 11.22 -38.87
N GLY A 229 13.02 12.41 -39.29
CA GLY A 229 11.60 12.72 -39.46
C GLY A 229 10.94 11.95 -40.61
N ILE A 230 11.67 11.66 -41.68
CA ILE A 230 11.16 10.91 -42.85
C ILE A 230 11.05 9.40 -42.51
N ILE A 231 12.03 8.85 -41.80
CA ILE A 231 12.02 7.44 -41.39
C ILE A 231 10.90 7.18 -40.37
N LEU A 232 10.63 8.11 -39.46
CA LEU A 232 9.50 8.01 -38.52
C LEU A 232 8.16 8.05 -39.25
N ARG A 233 8.00 8.92 -40.27
CA ARG A 233 6.78 9.00 -41.08
C ARG A 233 6.63 7.75 -41.96
N PHE A 234 7.70 7.24 -42.55
CA PHE A 234 7.70 6.01 -43.34
C PHE A 234 7.39 4.77 -42.48
N ASN A 235 7.96 4.66 -41.29
CA ASN A 235 7.61 3.61 -40.32
C ASN A 235 6.13 3.68 -39.91
N ASN A 236 5.58 4.88 -39.69
CA ASN A 236 4.16 5.04 -39.36
C ASN A 236 3.25 4.70 -40.56
N SER A 237 3.67 5.03 -41.78
CA SER A 237 2.93 4.66 -43.00
C SER A 237 3.00 3.16 -43.31
N LEU A 238 4.17 2.52 -43.08
CA LEU A 238 4.31 1.07 -43.21
C LEU A 238 3.53 0.31 -42.13
N LYS A 239 3.46 0.88 -40.90
CA LYS A 239 2.63 0.37 -39.81
C LYS A 239 1.14 0.38 -40.16
N SER A 240 0.63 1.46 -40.74
CA SER A 240 -0.78 1.58 -41.12
C SER A 240 -1.18 0.58 -42.21
N LEU A 241 -0.23 0.12 -43.01
CA LEU A 241 -0.41 -0.88 -44.09
C LEU A 241 -0.35 -2.34 -43.57
N ILE A 242 0.45 -2.60 -42.50
CA ILE A 242 0.75 -3.97 -42.05
C ILE A 242 0.01 -4.35 -40.76
N SER A 243 -0.36 -3.38 -39.92
CA SER A 243 -1.06 -3.62 -38.64
C SER A 243 -2.28 -2.71 -38.52
N ARG A 244 -3.45 -3.31 -38.48
CA ARG A 244 -4.73 -2.63 -38.24
C ARG A 244 -4.92 -2.13 -36.80
N GLN A 245 -3.93 -2.33 -35.88
CA GLN A 245 -4.04 -1.95 -34.48
C GLN A 245 -2.84 -1.09 -34.07
N GLN A 246 -3.07 0.19 -33.84
CA GLN A 246 -2.13 1.04 -33.10
C GLN A 246 -2.12 0.61 -31.63
N ASN A 247 -0.93 0.52 -31.03
CA ASN A 247 -0.76 0.35 -29.61
C ASN A 247 -1.29 1.60 -28.87
N ILE A 248 -2.00 1.44 -27.74
CA ILE A 248 -2.57 2.54 -26.96
C ILE A 248 -1.51 3.60 -26.60
N PHE A 249 -0.29 3.19 -26.28
CA PHE A 249 0.81 4.11 -25.96
C PHE A 249 1.27 4.92 -27.15
N GLU A 250 1.34 4.30 -28.33
CA GLU A 250 1.66 4.97 -29.58
C GLU A 250 0.51 5.90 -30.03
N GLY A 251 -0.74 5.54 -29.72
CA GLY A 251 -1.90 6.40 -29.88
C GLY A 251 -1.81 7.69 -29.05
N LEU A 252 -1.17 7.62 -27.88
CA LEU A 252 -0.85 8.78 -27.04
C LEU A 252 0.45 9.51 -27.45
N ASN A 253 1.10 9.17 -28.58
CA ASN A 253 2.40 9.69 -29.00
C ASN A 253 3.59 9.35 -28.08
N ILE A 254 3.50 8.30 -27.27
CA ILE A 254 4.62 7.74 -26.51
C ILE A 254 5.31 6.69 -27.38
N ARG A 255 6.62 6.79 -27.55
CA ARG A 255 7.37 5.78 -28.30
C ARG A 255 7.43 4.47 -27.51
N TYR A 256 6.87 3.42 -28.06
CA TYR A 256 6.81 2.11 -27.42
C TYR A 256 7.89 1.18 -27.99
N PHE A 257 8.59 0.49 -27.08
CA PHE A 257 9.57 -0.54 -27.38
C PHE A 257 9.28 -1.81 -26.59
N GLY A 258 9.29 -2.96 -27.23
CA GLY A 258 9.08 -4.25 -26.59
C GLY A 258 7.92 -5.05 -27.21
N PRO A 259 7.43 -6.09 -26.49
CA PRO A 259 8.00 -6.58 -25.24
C PRO A 259 9.36 -7.27 -25.43
N TYR A 260 10.27 -7.07 -24.45
CA TYR A 260 11.54 -7.77 -24.35
C TYR A 260 11.55 -8.71 -23.15
N ASP A 261 12.43 -9.72 -23.20
CA ASP A 261 12.71 -10.56 -22.03
C ASP A 261 13.40 -9.72 -20.95
N GLY A 262 12.74 -9.57 -19.80
CA GLY A 262 13.23 -8.82 -18.65
C GLY A 262 14.28 -9.57 -17.83
N HIS A 263 14.57 -10.84 -18.16
CA HIS A 263 15.57 -11.67 -17.49
C HIS A 263 16.88 -11.83 -18.26
N ASP A 264 17.01 -11.24 -19.45
CA ASP A 264 18.27 -11.18 -20.19
C ASP A 264 19.01 -9.87 -19.90
N VAL A 265 19.81 -9.84 -18.82
CA VAL A 265 20.53 -8.65 -18.35
C VAL A 265 21.49 -8.10 -19.42
N VAL A 266 22.14 -8.97 -20.20
CA VAL A 266 23.07 -8.54 -21.25
C VAL A 266 22.34 -7.81 -22.38
N ARG A 267 21.17 -8.31 -22.75
CA ARG A 267 20.30 -7.68 -23.72
C ARG A 267 19.71 -6.37 -23.19
N LEU A 268 19.28 -6.36 -21.91
CA LEU A 268 18.75 -5.16 -21.26
C LEU A 268 19.78 -4.03 -21.24
N VAL A 269 21.04 -4.31 -20.93
CA VAL A 269 22.12 -3.31 -21.00
C VAL A 269 22.21 -2.67 -22.38
N ARG A 270 22.13 -3.45 -23.46
CA ARG A 270 22.14 -2.92 -24.84
C ARG A 270 20.91 -2.06 -25.13
N VAL A 271 19.73 -2.56 -24.75
CA VAL A 271 18.46 -1.85 -24.96
C VAL A 271 18.46 -0.53 -24.20
N PHE A 272 18.81 -0.52 -22.92
CA PHE A 272 18.87 0.71 -22.12
C PHE A 272 19.93 1.69 -22.66
N SER A 273 21.08 1.20 -23.12
CA SER A 273 22.11 2.05 -23.74
C SER A 273 21.62 2.71 -25.03
N ASP A 274 20.87 1.97 -25.87
CA ASP A 274 20.27 2.51 -27.08
C ASP A 274 19.17 3.57 -26.73
N LEU A 275 18.35 3.31 -25.72
CA LEU A 275 17.27 4.22 -25.31
C LEU A 275 17.79 5.47 -24.59
N LYS A 276 18.88 5.36 -23.82
CA LYS A 276 19.53 6.49 -23.14
C LYS A 276 19.94 7.60 -24.10
N ALA A 277 20.23 7.28 -25.35
CA ALA A 277 20.60 8.24 -26.41
C ALA A 277 19.39 8.88 -27.12
N MET A 278 18.16 8.51 -26.74
CA MET A 278 16.94 8.99 -27.41
C MET A 278 16.25 10.08 -26.59
N ASP A 279 15.71 11.09 -27.25
CA ASP A 279 14.96 12.18 -26.61
C ASP A 279 13.45 11.89 -26.54
N GLY A 280 12.76 12.52 -25.58
CA GLY A 280 11.32 12.50 -25.40
C GLY A 280 10.80 11.25 -24.65
N PRO A 281 9.48 11.17 -24.38
CA PRO A 281 8.92 10.09 -23.59
C PRO A 281 8.97 8.76 -24.32
N ILE A 282 9.50 7.76 -23.63
CA ILE A 282 9.67 6.40 -24.14
C ILE A 282 9.04 5.42 -23.14
N LEU A 283 8.30 4.43 -23.62
CA LEU A 283 7.86 3.29 -22.84
C LEU A 283 8.58 2.04 -23.32
N LEU A 284 9.33 1.43 -22.41
CA LEU A 284 9.96 0.13 -22.59
C LEU A 284 9.15 -0.94 -21.87
N HIS A 285 8.59 -1.87 -22.62
CA HIS A 285 7.82 -2.99 -22.09
C HIS A 285 8.72 -4.22 -21.91
N LEU A 286 8.81 -4.70 -20.68
CA LEU A 286 9.60 -5.87 -20.31
C LEU A 286 8.68 -6.96 -19.76
N ARG A 287 8.90 -8.20 -20.21
CA ARG A 287 8.22 -9.39 -19.66
C ARG A 287 9.13 -10.03 -18.63
N THR A 288 8.59 -10.24 -17.43
CA THR A 288 9.28 -10.90 -16.33
C THR A 288 8.44 -12.04 -15.75
N VAL A 289 9.03 -12.80 -14.85
CA VAL A 289 8.36 -13.82 -14.04
C VAL A 289 8.48 -13.43 -12.58
N LYS A 290 7.36 -13.25 -11.93
CA LYS A 290 7.30 -12.97 -10.50
C LYS A 290 7.81 -14.16 -9.70
N GLY A 291 8.77 -13.96 -8.79
CA GLY A 291 9.42 -15.05 -8.05
C GLY A 291 10.60 -15.71 -8.79
N LYS A 292 11.05 -15.17 -9.93
CA LYS A 292 12.09 -15.73 -10.79
C LYS A 292 13.33 -16.24 -10.05
N GLY A 293 13.68 -17.52 -10.30
CA GLY A 293 14.86 -18.18 -9.71
C GLY A 293 14.61 -18.83 -8.36
N TYR A 294 13.33 -18.91 -7.92
CA TYR A 294 12.92 -19.69 -6.75
C TYR A 294 11.61 -20.43 -7.07
N ALA A 295 11.71 -21.73 -7.32
CA ALA A 295 10.60 -22.55 -7.82
C ALA A 295 9.30 -22.40 -7.02
N PRO A 296 9.28 -22.45 -5.66
CA PRO A 296 8.04 -22.27 -4.93
C PRO A 296 7.35 -20.91 -5.17
N ALA A 297 8.14 -19.86 -5.44
CA ALA A 297 7.60 -18.53 -5.71
C ALA A 297 7.13 -18.36 -7.16
N GLU A 298 7.76 -19.05 -8.13
CA GLU A 298 7.29 -19.10 -9.52
C GLU A 298 5.96 -19.87 -9.63
N GLU A 299 5.78 -20.93 -8.84
CA GLU A 299 4.56 -21.75 -8.82
C GLU A 299 3.37 -21.06 -8.13
N ASN A 300 3.62 -20.31 -7.05
CA ASN A 300 2.56 -19.60 -6.33
C ASN A 300 2.96 -18.15 -5.99
N PRO A 301 3.02 -17.27 -6.99
CA PRO A 301 3.49 -15.89 -6.81
C PRO A 301 2.60 -15.02 -5.91
N CYS A 302 1.34 -15.40 -5.68
CA CYS A 302 0.44 -14.73 -4.74
C CYS A 302 0.86 -14.98 -3.29
N LEU A 303 1.08 -16.24 -2.91
CA LEU A 303 1.53 -16.63 -1.58
C LEU A 303 2.91 -16.00 -1.28
N TRP A 304 3.78 -15.99 -2.29
CA TRP A 304 5.15 -15.49 -2.20
C TRP A 304 5.30 -13.98 -2.44
N HIS A 305 4.21 -13.24 -2.54
CA HIS A 305 4.29 -11.78 -2.64
C HIS A 305 4.98 -11.17 -1.40
N ALA A 306 4.52 -11.56 -0.21
CA ALA A 306 5.13 -11.20 1.07
C ALA A 306 4.95 -12.39 2.05
N PRO A 307 5.71 -13.49 1.85
CA PRO A 307 5.63 -14.66 2.71
C PRO A 307 6.13 -14.31 4.13
N GLY A 308 5.69 -15.08 5.11
CA GLY A 308 6.32 -15.10 6.43
C GLY A 308 7.74 -15.69 6.36
N LYS A 309 8.29 -16.11 7.52
CA LYS A 309 9.52 -16.90 7.53
C LYS A 309 9.33 -18.22 6.82
N PHE A 310 10.37 -18.70 6.16
CA PHE A 310 10.32 -19.95 5.41
C PHE A 310 11.66 -20.69 5.42
N ASN A 311 11.61 -21.98 5.22
CA ASN A 311 12.79 -22.80 4.95
C ASN A 311 13.23 -22.58 3.51
N LYS A 312 14.42 -22.05 3.30
CA LYS A 312 14.90 -21.66 1.96
C LYS A 312 15.19 -22.86 1.05
N GLU A 313 15.46 -24.05 1.61
CA GLU A 313 15.73 -25.27 0.84
C GLU A 313 14.44 -25.94 0.38
N THR A 314 13.40 -25.99 1.22
CA THR A 314 12.15 -26.69 0.91
C THR A 314 11.03 -25.76 0.42
N GLY A 315 11.08 -24.49 0.76
CA GLY A 315 10.00 -23.54 0.50
C GLY A 315 8.85 -23.59 1.52
N ASP A 316 8.97 -24.40 2.56
CA ASP A 316 7.93 -24.52 3.59
C ASP A 316 7.84 -23.25 4.42
N LEU A 317 6.64 -22.68 4.54
CA LEU A 317 6.40 -21.53 5.39
C LEU A 317 6.45 -21.95 6.87
N ILE A 318 7.24 -21.22 7.66
CA ILE A 318 7.31 -21.42 9.12
C ILE A 318 6.10 -20.72 9.75
N LYS A 319 5.10 -21.52 10.11
CA LYS A 319 3.89 -20.99 10.76
C LYS A 319 4.20 -20.62 12.20
N SER A 320 3.71 -19.45 12.64
CA SER A 320 3.62 -19.14 14.07
C SER A 320 2.64 -20.10 14.75
N ALA A 321 2.80 -20.31 16.05
CA ALA A 321 1.85 -21.13 16.83
C ALA A 321 0.43 -20.59 16.62
N ASP A 322 -0.48 -21.48 16.27
CA ASP A 322 -1.89 -21.15 16.15
C ASP A 322 -2.51 -21.15 17.55
N ASP A 323 -3.02 -20.00 17.98
CA ASP A 323 -3.72 -19.82 19.26
C ASP A 323 -5.26 -19.87 19.09
N GLY A 324 -5.73 -20.27 17.91
CA GLY A 324 -7.14 -20.41 17.56
C GLY A 324 -7.87 -19.08 17.27
N ARG A 325 -7.22 -17.93 17.48
CA ARG A 325 -7.81 -16.62 17.21
C ARG A 325 -7.71 -16.27 15.73
N LEU A 326 -8.84 -15.89 15.12
CA LEU A 326 -8.87 -15.37 13.75
C LEU A 326 -8.26 -13.96 13.67
N LYS A 327 -7.93 -13.55 12.45
CA LYS A 327 -7.63 -12.15 12.16
C LYS A 327 -8.93 -11.36 11.97
N TYR A 328 -8.93 -10.06 12.27
CA TYR A 328 -10.08 -9.18 12.04
C TYR A 328 -10.59 -9.27 10.58
N GLN A 329 -9.68 -9.28 9.60
CA GLN A 329 -10.05 -9.44 8.19
C GLN A 329 -10.80 -10.75 7.90
N ASP A 330 -10.46 -11.84 8.61
CA ASP A 330 -11.11 -13.14 8.40
C ASP A 330 -12.51 -13.16 9.01
N VAL A 331 -12.67 -12.52 10.19
CA VAL A 331 -14.00 -12.32 10.79
C VAL A 331 -14.86 -11.45 9.89
N PHE A 332 -14.31 -10.34 9.35
CA PHE A 332 -14.99 -9.50 8.36
C PHE A 332 -15.48 -10.33 7.16
N GLY A 333 -14.57 -11.06 6.50
CA GLY A 333 -14.91 -11.81 5.28
C GLY A 333 -15.95 -12.90 5.51
N LYS A 334 -15.84 -13.63 6.63
CA LYS A 334 -16.81 -14.68 7.03
C LYS A 334 -18.18 -14.07 7.40
N THR A 335 -18.19 -12.97 8.14
CA THR A 335 -19.43 -12.24 8.49
C THR A 335 -20.12 -11.68 7.25
N LEU A 336 -19.36 -11.15 6.29
CA LEU A 336 -19.91 -10.68 5.03
C LEU A 336 -20.64 -11.79 4.25
N VAL A 337 -20.10 -13.02 4.25
CA VAL A 337 -20.76 -14.18 3.66
C VAL A 337 -22.07 -14.48 4.39
N GLU A 338 -22.06 -14.54 5.73
CA GLU A 338 -23.29 -14.80 6.52
C GLU A 338 -24.38 -13.76 6.26
N LEU A 339 -24.00 -12.49 6.15
CA LEU A 339 -24.94 -11.40 5.83
C LEU A 339 -25.48 -11.53 4.40
N ALA A 340 -24.60 -11.84 3.43
CA ALA A 340 -24.96 -11.99 2.02
C ALA A 340 -25.84 -13.23 1.74
N GLU A 341 -25.80 -14.25 2.58
CA GLU A 341 -26.72 -15.40 2.53
C GLU A 341 -28.16 -14.99 2.87
N LYS A 342 -28.30 -14.04 3.81
CA LYS A 342 -29.61 -13.56 4.28
C LYS A 342 -30.13 -12.36 3.46
N ASN A 343 -29.23 -11.56 2.87
CA ASN A 343 -29.57 -10.35 2.13
C ASN A 343 -28.94 -10.38 0.73
N GLN A 344 -29.79 -10.56 -0.30
CA GLN A 344 -29.35 -10.65 -1.68
C GLN A 344 -28.84 -9.31 -2.26
N ALA A 345 -29.17 -8.18 -1.64
CA ALA A 345 -28.70 -6.86 -2.06
C ALA A 345 -27.23 -6.62 -1.72
N ILE A 346 -26.63 -7.40 -0.82
CA ILE A 346 -25.23 -7.23 -0.41
C ILE A 346 -24.28 -7.58 -1.54
N VAL A 347 -23.35 -6.66 -1.80
CA VAL A 347 -22.29 -6.74 -2.81
C VAL A 347 -20.96 -6.41 -2.16
N GLY A 348 -19.92 -7.23 -2.41
CA GLY A 348 -18.56 -6.99 -1.92
C GLY A 348 -17.69 -6.34 -2.99
N ILE A 349 -16.97 -5.27 -2.63
CA ILE A 349 -16.04 -4.55 -3.52
C ILE A 349 -14.68 -4.44 -2.85
N THR A 350 -13.60 -4.66 -3.60
CA THR A 350 -12.22 -4.42 -3.15
C THR A 350 -11.36 -3.86 -4.28
N ALA A 351 -10.28 -3.18 -3.93
CA ALA A 351 -9.32 -2.61 -4.86
C ALA A 351 -7.99 -3.39 -4.80
N ALA A 352 -7.87 -4.45 -5.61
CA ALA A 352 -6.70 -5.34 -5.76
C ALA A 352 -6.27 -6.10 -4.48
N MET A 353 -7.12 -6.19 -3.46
CA MET A 353 -6.77 -6.78 -2.17
C MET A 353 -7.70 -7.93 -1.73
N PRO A 354 -8.15 -8.84 -2.62
CA PRO A 354 -9.15 -9.85 -2.24
C PRO A 354 -8.67 -10.80 -1.14
N THR A 355 -7.39 -11.23 -1.16
CA THR A 355 -6.79 -12.05 -0.11
C THR A 355 -6.46 -11.25 1.14
N GLY A 356 -6.00 -10.03 0.96
CA GLY A 356 -5.57 -9.16 2.05
C GLY A 356 -6.71 -8.72 2.97
N CYS A 357 -7.91 -8.51 2.45
CA CYS A 357 -9.10 -8.18 3.22
C CYS A 357 -10.09 -9.36 3.32
N SER A 358 -9.65 -10.59 3.03
CA SER A 358 -10.46 -11.82 3.11
C SER A 358 -11.78 -11.79 2.31
N MET A 359 -11.82 -10.96 1.25
CA MET A 359 -12.93 -10.90 0.29
C MET A 359 -13.04 -12.20 -0.54
N THR A 360 -12.00 -13.03 -0.52
CA THR A 360 -11.99 -14.36 -1.17
C THR A 360 -13.13 -15.24 -0.70
N PHE A 361 -13.52 -15.19 0.59
CA PHE A 361 -14.68 -15.94 1.08
C PHE A 361 -15.98 -15.56 0.36
N MET A 362 -16.19 -14.24 0.17
CA MET A 362 -17.34 -13.74 -0.56
C MET A 362 -17.26 -14.09 -2.06
N GLN A 363 -16.04 -14.01 -2.64
CA GLN A 363 -15.80 -14.33 -4.05
C GLN A 363 -16.04 -15.82 -4.37
N GLU A 364 -15.65 -16.71 -3.48
CA GLU A 364 -15.89 -18.16 -3.61
C GLU A 364 -17.38 -18.48 -3.52
N ARG A 365 -18.09 -17.89 -2.57
CA ARG A 365 -19.50 -18.16 -2.31
C ARG A 365 -20.44 -17.43 -3.27
N PHE A 366 -20.13 -16.17 -3.61
CA PHE A 366 -20.96 -15.28 -4.41
C PHE A 366 -20.17 -14.55 -5.50
N PRO A 367 -19.59 -15.26 -6.49
CA PRO A 367 -18.70 -14.65 -7.49
C PRO A 367 -19.35 -13.56 -8.33
N LYS A 368 -20.69 -13.58 -8.51
CA LYS A 368 -21.44 -12.55 -9.26
C LYS A 368 -21.74 -11.29 -8.42
N ARG A 369 -21.51 -11.34 -7.12
CA ARG A 369 -21.74 -10.23 -6.19
C ARG A 369 -20.44 -9.76 -5.52
N THR A 370 -19.30 -10.16 -6.07
CA THR A 370 -17.98 -9.76 -5.56
C THR A 370 -17.16 -9.19 -6.70
N PHE A 371 -16.63 -7.98 -6.50
CA PHE A 371 -15.91 -7.23 -7.51
C PHE A 371 -14.53 -6.82 -6.98
N ASP A 372 -13.49 -7.30 -7.65
CA ASP A 372 -12.15 -6.71 -7.54
C ASP A 372 -11.99 -5.75 -8.72
N VAL A 373 -11.78 -4.47 -8.44
CA VAL A 373 -11.66 -3.42 -9.46
C VAL A 373 -10.22 -3.10 -9.83
N GLY A 374 -9.25 -3.85 -9.31
CA GLY A 374 -7.83 -3.57 -9.48
C GLY A 374 -7.37 -2.41 -8.59
N ILE A 375 -6.17 -1.88 -8.84
CA ILE A 375 -5.61 -0.76 -8.06
C ILE A 375 -6.29 0.55 -8.51
N SER A 376 -7.53 0.76 -8.02
CA SER A 376 -8.40 1.85 -8.46
C SER A 376 -9.39 2.22 -7.34
N GLU A 377 -8.88 2.78 -6.25
CA GLU A 377 -9.64 3.04 -5.02
C GLU A 377 -10.77 4.06 -5.25
N GLY A 378 -10.50 5.17 -5.96
CA GLY A 378 -11.54 6.14 -6.32
C GLY A 378 -12.66 5.51 -7.15
N HIS A 379 -12.30 4.67 -8.14
CA HIS A 379 -13.30 3.91 -8.90
C HIS A 379 -14.11 2.95 -8.01
N ALA A 380 -13.47 2.28 -7.04
CA ALA A 380 -14.19 1.41 -6.10
C ALA A 380 -15.27 2.16 -5.32
N VAL A 381 -14.97 3.38 -4.88
CA VAL A 381 -15.90 4.25 -4.14
C VAL A 381 -17.06 4.71 -5.03
N THR A 382 -16.76 5.30 -6.20
CA THR A 382 -17.79 5.76 -7.15
C THR A 382 -18.66 4.60 -7.64
N PHE A 383 -18.05 3.45 -7.95
CA PHE A 383 -18.78 2.23 -8.34
C PHE A 383 -19.72 1.74 -7.24
N SER A 384 -19.26 1.78 -5.98
CA SER A 384 -20.10 1.46 -4.82
C SER A 384 -21.27 2.43 -4.68
N GLY A 385 -21.04 3.73 -4.89
CA GLY A 385 -22.10 4.76 -4.95
C GLY A 385 -23.14 4.45 -6.02
N GLY A 386 -22.70 4.09 -7.24
CA GLY A 386 -23.60 3.69 -8.32
C GLY A 386 -24.44 2.45 -7.99
N LEU A 387 -23.83 1.42 -7.39
CA LEU A 387 -24.53 0.22 -6.92
C LEU A 387 -25.59 0.54 -5.85
N ALA A 388 -25.22 1.38 -4.88
CA ALA A 388 -26.14 1.80 -3.81
C ALA A 388 -27.31 2.63 -4.35
N LYS A 389 -27.07 3.46 -5.36
CA LYS A 389 -28.11 4.27 -6.03
C LYS A 389 -29.20 3.40 -6.65
N ASP A 390 -28.83 2.22 -7.16
CA ASP A 390 -29.74 1.24 -7.77
C ASP A 390 -30.22 0.16 -6.77
N GLY A 391 -30.09 0.41 -5.47
CA GLY A 391 -30.68 -0.41 -4.41
C GLY A 391 -29.83 -1.58 -3.92
N ALA A 392 -28.56 -1.69 -4.34
CA ALA A 392 -27.64 -2.64 -3.73
C ALA A 392 -27.15 -2.12 -2.34
N ARG A 393 -26.57 -3.04 -1.56
CA ARG A 393 -25.91 -2.76 -0.27
C ARG A 393 -24.41 -3.07 -0.39
N PRO A 394 -23.61 -2.13 -0.92
CA PRO A 394 -22.18 -2.36 -1.14
C PRO A 394 -21.38 -2.31 0.16
N PHE A 395 -20.54 -3.32 0.36
CA PHE A 395 -19.47 -3.36 1.34
C PHE A 395 -18.15 -3.14 0.59
N CYS A 396 -17.64 -1.91 0.65
CA CYS A 396 -16.42 -1.48 -0.02
C CYS A 396 -15.24 -1.62 0.93
N CYS A 397 -14.41 -2.67 0.73
CA CYS A 397 -13.28 -2.97 1.59
C CYS A 397 -11.97 -2.47 0.98
N ILE A 398 -11.36 -1.47 1.61
CA ILE A 398 -10.11 -0.84 1.20
C ILE A 398 -9.25 -0.61 2.46
N TYR A 399 -7.92 -0.76 2.33
CA TYR A 399 -7.02 -0.44 3.42
C TYR A 399 -7.06 1.06 3.75
N SER A 400 -6.99 1.39 5.03
CA SER A 400 -7.08 2.76 5.53
C SER A 400 -6.15 3.74 4.77
N THR A 401 -4.88 3.40 4.62
CA THR A 401 -3.92 4.25 3.90
C THR A 401 -4.27 4.42 2.41
N PHE A 402 -4.85 3.40 1.75
CA PHE A 402 -5.21 3.45 0.34
C PHE A 402 -6.54 4.18 0.09
N LEU A 403 -7.45 4.15 1.07
CA LEU A 403 -8.74 4.86 0.99
C LEU A 403 -8.58 6.38 0.88
N GLN A 404 -7.44 6.94 1.28
CA GLN A 404 -7.09 8.35 1.04
C GLN A 404 -7.24 8.77 -0.43
N ARG A 405 -7.08 7.83 -1.39
CA ARG A 405 -7.28 8.06 -2.82
C ARG A 405 -8.74 8.12 -3.26
N GLY A 406 -9.66 7.76 -2.39
CA GLY A 406 -11.09 7.84 -2.62
C GLY A 406 -11.77 8.94 -1.81
N PHE A 407 -11.01 9.87 -1.22
CA PHE A 407 -11.55 10.88 -0.31
C PHE A 407 -12.54 11.83 -1.01
N ASP A 408 -12.21 12.31 -2.20
CA ASP A 408 -13.11 13.14 -3.01
C ASP A 408 -14.38 12.38 -3.39
N GLU A 409 -14.24 11.14 -3.83
CA GLU A 409 -15.36 10.29 -4.25
C GLU A 409 -16.26 9.90 -3.07
N ILE A 410 -15.71 9.74 -1.86
CA ILE A 410 -16.52 9.54 -0.65
C ILE A 410 -17.41 10.76 -0.41
N ILE A 411 -16.88 11.97 -0.55
CA ILE A 411 -17.62 13.21 -0.36
C ILE A 411 -18.65 13.40 -1.48
N HIS A 412 -18.16 13.46 -2.73
CA HIS A 412 -18.93 13.90 -3.89
C HIS A 412 -19.93 12.83 -4.34
N ASP A 413 -19.46 11.57 -4.47
CA ASP A 413 -20.27 10.53 -5.12
C ASP A 413 -21.14 9.75 -4.14
N VAL A 414 -20.80 9.77 -2.84
CA VAL A 414 -21.52 9.00 -1.83
C VAL A 414 -22.19 9.89 -0.78
N ALA A 415 -21.43 10.72 -0.04
CA ALA A 415 -21.94 11.41 1.14
C ALA A 415 -22.92 12.56 0.81
N ILE A 416 -22.66 13.34 -0.25
CA ILE A 416 -23.59 14.39 -0.72
C ILE A 416 -24.97 13.80 -1.07
N GLN A 417 -24.97 12.58 -1.66
CA GLN A 417 -26.19 11.88 -2.03
C GLN A 417 -26.78 11.04 -0.89
N ASN A 418 -26.10 10.98 0.26
CA ASN A 418 -26.46 10.16 1.43
C ASN A 418 -26.69 8.67 1.08
N LEU A 419 -25.82 8.11 0.21
CA LEU A 419 -25.97 6.74 -0.27
C LEU A 419 -25.50 5.71 0.77
N PRO A 420 -26.21 4.58 0.94
CA PRO A 420 -25.91 3.57 1.96
C PRO A 420 -24.74 2.66 1.52
N VAL A 421 -23.55 3.22 1.45
CA VAL A 421 -22.30 2.49 1.21
C VAL A 421 -21.62 2.19 2.55
N THR A 422 -21.32 0.91 2.80
CA THR A 422 -20.52 0.51 3.97
C THR A 422 -19.06 0.44 3.58
N PHE A 423 -18.25 1.37 4.10
CA PHE A 423 -16.80 1.37 3.95
C PHE A 423 -16.17 0.51 5.05
N CYS A 424 -15.60 -0.64 4.66
CA CYS A 424 -14.86 -1.53 5.56
C CYS A 424 -13.38 -1.18 5.48
N ILE A 425 -12.91 -0.40 6.46
CA ILE A 425 -11.56 0.19 6.45
C ILE A 425 -10.62 -0.74 7.20
N ASP A 426 -9.96 -1.61 6.44
CA ASP A 426 -9.00 -2.55 6.96
C ASP A 426 -7.62 -1.90 7.18
N ARG A 427 -6.79 -2.43 8.07
CA ARG A 427 -5.48 -1.88 8.43
C ARG A 427 -5.55 -0.46 8.97
N ALA A 428 -6.57 -0.17 9.75
CA ALA A 428 -6.65 1.09 10.47
C ALA A 428 -5.58 1.18 11.58
N GLY A 429 -5.10 2.39 11.86
CA GLY A 429 -4.08 2.63 12.87
C GLY A 429 -2.67 2.19 12.47
N ILE A 430 -1.85 1.82 13.44
CA ILE A 430 -0.47 1.38 13.24
C ILE A 430 -0.45 -0.06 12.74
N VAL A 431 0.15 -0.29 11.56
CA VAL A 431 0.21 -1.61 10.92
C VAL A 431 1.57 -2.30 11.02
N GLY A 432 2.62 -1.61 11.44
CA GLY A 432 3.91 -2.21 11.77
C GLY A 432 5.00 -2.03 10.71
N GLU A 433 5.48 -3.14 10.15
CA GLU A 433 6.77 -3.24 9.45
C GLU A 433 6.82 -2.49 8.10
N ASP A 434 5.69 -2.17 7.50
CA ASP A 434 5.61 -1.41 6.24
C ASP A 434 5.71 0.12 6.45
N GLY A 435 5.60 0.57 7.69
CA GLY A 435 5.95 1.92 8.13
C GLY A 435 5.06 3.03 7.57
N VAL A 436 5.65 4.20 7.38
CA VAL A 436 4.99 5.50 7.14
C VAL A 436 3.95 5.50 6.01
N THR A 437 4.13 4.68 4.99
CA THR A 437 3.26 4.65 3.82
C THR A 437 2.06 3.72 3.98
N HIS A 438 2.05 2.90 5.05
CA HIS A 438 1.02 1.88 5.25
C HIS A 438 0.22 2.06 6.55
N HIS A 439 0.66 2.91 7.49
CA HIS A 439 -0.13 3.22 8.68
C HIS A 439 -1.44 3.91 8.31
N GLY A 440 -2.54 3.38 8.85
CA GLY A 440 -3.89 3.91 8.69
C GLY A 440 -4.23 4.96 9.73
N GLN A 441 -3.41 6.01 9.85
CA GLN A 441 -3.49 6.95 10.96
C GLN A 441 -4.44 8.14 10.73
N PHE A 442 -4.87 8.40 9.48
CA PHE A 442 -5.57 9.62 9.12
C PHE A 442 -7.08 9.46 8.91
N ASP A 443 -7.57 8.22 8.81
CA ASP A 443 -8.96 7.90 8.43
C ASP A 443 -9.99 8.54 9.38
N LEU A 444 -9.79 8.46 10.70
CA LEU A 444 -10.68 9.09 11.68
C LEU A 444 -10.80 10.60 11.43
N ALA A 445 -9.68 11.27 11.20
CA ALA A 445 -9.65 12.72 11.04
C ALA A 445 -10.37 13.18 9.76
N TYR A 446 -9.98 12.65 8.58
CA TYR A 446 -10.55 13.11 7.32
C TYR A 446 -12.00 12.66 7.10
N LEU A 447 -12.39 11.47 7.60
CA LEU A 447 -13.78 11.02 7.49
C LEU A 447 -14.71 11.81 8.42
N ARG A 448 -14.21 12.26 9.58
CA ARG A 448 -15.02 13.02 10.54
C ARG A 448 -15.52 14.36 9.97
N GLU A 449 -14.78 14.96 9.06
CA GLU A 449 -15.15 16.21 8.39
C GLU A 449 -16.40 16.06 7.48
N ILE A 450 -16.64 14.84 6.96
CA ILE A 450 -17.66 14.59 5.94
C ILE A 450 -19.07 14.59 6.58
N PRO A 451 -20.01 15.45 6.15
CA PRO A 451 -21.42 15.37 6.57
C PRO A 451 -22.04 14.01 6.20
N ASN A 452 -23.07 13.61 6.93
CA ASN A 452 -23.81 12.34 6.76
C ASN A 452 -23.01 11.06 7.03
N MET A 453 -21.71 11.15 7.27
CA MET A 453 -20.85 9.99 7.53
C MET A 453 -21.06 9.44 8.93
N THR A 454 -21.37 8.16 9.06
CA THR A 454 -21.26 7.40 10.32
C THR A 454 -19.89 6.75 10.40
N ILE A 455 -19.19 6.88 11.54
CA ILE A 455 -17.83 6.34 11.73
C ILE A 455 -17.79 5.54 13.02
N ALA A 456 -17.49 4.25 12.91
CA ALA A 456 -17.40 3.32 14.03
C ALA A 456 -16.07 2.54 14.02
N SER A 457 -15.62 2.17 15.22
CA SER A 457 -14.46 1.27 15.39
C SER A 457 -14.82 0.21 16.44
N PRO A 458 -14.88 -1.07 16.07
CA PRO A 458 -15.22 -2.15 17.00
C PRO A 458 -14.11 -2.35 18.03
N LEU A 459 -14.47 -2.63 19.28
CA LEU A 459 -13.53 -3.00 20.34
C LEU A 459 -12.93 -4.40 20.10
N ASP A 460 -13.75 -5.30 19.57
CA ASP A 460 -13.44 -6.72 19.35
C ASP A 460 -14.16 -7.27 18.10
N GLU A 461 -13.99 -8.56 17.84
CA GLU A 461 -14.62 -9.26 16.72
C GLU A 461 -16.17 -9.34 16.84
N HIS A 462 -16.71 -9.42 18.04
CA HIS A 462 -18.16 -9.43 18.25
C HIS A 462 -18.76 -8.06 17.90
N ALA A 463 -18.10 -6.99 18.33
CA ALA A 463 -18.49 -5.62 17.98
C ALA A 463 -18.37 -5.39 16.45
N LEU A 464 -17.34 -5.96 15.78
CA LEU A 464 -17.21 -5.88 14.32
C LEU A 464 -18.42 -6.52 13.62
N ARG A 465 -18.81 -7.73 14.02
CA ARG A 465 -19.99 -8.42 13.47
C ARG A 465 -21.27 -7.61 13.66
N ASN A 466 -21.49 -7.07 14.84
CA ASN A 466 -22.66 -6.26 15.17
C ASN A 466 -22.70 -4.95 14.37
N LEU A 467 -21.57 -4.28 14.18
CA LEU A 467 -21.47 -3.08 13.35
C LEU A 467 -21.76 -3.38 11.87
N MET A 468 -21.25 -4.49 11.34
CA MET A 468 -21.57 -4.92 9.97
C MET A 468 -23.05 -5.25 9.80
N PHE A 469 -23.66 -5.90 10.79
CA PHE A 469 -25.10 -6.19 10.80
C PHE A 469 -25.92 -4.88 10.88
N THR A 470 -25.52 -3.93 11.73
CA THR A 470 -26.18 -2.62 11.85
C THR A 470 -26.08 -1.83 10.54
N ALA A 471 -24.90 -1.80 9.91
CA ALA A 471 -24.66 -1.02 8.70
C ALA A 471 -25.50 -1.48 7.49
N GLN A 472 -25.83 -2.78 7.40
CA GLN A 472 -26.68 -3.29 6.32
C GLN A 472 -28.18 -3.05 6.53
N ASN A 473 -28.61 -2.77 7.77
CA ASN A 473 -29.99 -2.52 8.12
C ASN A 473 -30.31 -1.01 7.97
N GLY A 474 -31.38 -0.70 7.29
CA GLY A 474 -31.84 0.68 7.14
C GLY A 474 -31.02 1.56 6.18
N ASP A 475 -31.42 2.82 6.07
CA ASP A 475 -30.81 3.82 5.19
C ASP A 475 -30.02 4.85 6.04
N HIS A 476 -28.91 4.40 6.61
CA HIS A 476 -28.06 5.22 7.49
C HIS A 476 -27.13 6.18 6.73
N GLY A 477 -27.18 6.21 5.38
CA GLY A 477 -26.19 6.89 4.56
C GLY A 477 -24.84 6.16 4.58
N PRO A 478 -23.73 6.87 4.29
CA PRO A 478 -22.40 6.26 4.30
C PRO A 478 -21.97 5.85 5.72
N PHE A 479 -21.50 4.61 5.84
CA PHE A 479 -21.12 4.01 7.11
C PHE A 479 -19.69 3.45 7.05
N ALA A 480 -18.78 3.99 7.84
CA ALA A 480 -17.40 3.56 7.94
C ALA A 480 -17.16 2.68 9.18
N ILE A 481 -16.67 1.47 8.97
CA ILE A 481 -16.25 0.54 10.02
C ILE A 481 -14.75 0.32 9.87
N ARG A 482 -13.95 0.79 10.82
CA ARG A 482 -12.50 0.68 10.79
C ARG A 482 -11.99 -0.37 11.78
N TYR A 483 -11.08 -1.23 11.34
CA TYR A 483 -10.49 -2.28 12.17
C TYR A 483 -9.02 -2.52 11.84
N PRO A 484 -8.20 -3.02 12.80
CA PRO A 484 -6.75 -3.10 12.65
C PRO A 484 -6.29 -4.31 11.85
N ARG A 485 -5.03 -4.30 11.48
CA ARG A 485 -4.28 -5.50 11.10
C ARG A 485 -3.93 -6.28 12.37
N GLY A 486 -4.42 -7.49 12.52
CA GLY A 486 -4.06 -8.32 13.68
C GLY A 486 -5.04 -9.44 13.96
N LYS A 487 -4.74 -10.20 15.01
CA LYS A 487 -5.64 -11.22 15.54
C LYS A 487 -6.70 -10.57 16.43
N CYS A 488 -7.85 -11.20 16.49
CA CYS A 488 -8.96 -10.89 17.39
C CYS A 488 -8.58 -11.14 18.84
N GLU A 489 -9.42 -10.67 19.77
CA GLU A 489 -9.20 -10.87 21.21
C GLU A 489 -9.61 -12.27 21.68
N HIS A 490 -10.68 -12.85 21.11
CA HIS A 490 -11.25 -14.12 21.53
C HIS A 490 -11.19 -15.16 20.42
N THR A 491 -11.38 -16.43 20.77
CA THR A 491 -11.45 -17.56 19.83
C THR A 491 -12.87 -17.84 19.36
N ASP A 492 -13.87 -17.51 20.15
CA ASP A 492 -15.30 -17.68 19.90
C ASP A 492 -15.91 -16.50 19.15
N TRP A 493 -15.37 -16.18 17.99
CA TRP A 493 -15.77 -15.02 17.17
C TRP A 493 -17.21 -15.05 16.67
N GLN A 494 -17.86 -16.24 16.62
CA GLN A 494 -19.25 -16.42 16.17
C GLN A 494 -20.23 -16.18 17.31
N SER A 495 -20.78 -14.98 17.38
CA SER A 495 -21.92 -14.66 18.25
C SER A 495 -23.16 -14.34 17.41
N GLU A 496 -24.33 -14.40 18.00
CA GLU A 496 -25.56 -13.88 17.40
C GLU A 496 -25.38 -12.36 17.16
N MET A 497 -25.64 -11.94 15.90
CA MET A 497 -25.49 -10.53 15.52
C MET A 497 -26.66 -9.70 16.07
N GLN A 498 -26.33 -8.60 16.71
CA GLN A 498 -27.30 -7.65 17.27
C GLN A 498 -27.10 -6.26 16.69
N GLU A 499 -28.17 -5.52 16.52
CA GLU A 499 -28.10 -4.14 16.09
C GLU A 499 -27.57 -3.25 17.21
N ILE A 500 -26.62 -2.38 16.88
CA ILE A 500 -26.03 -1.41 17.81
C ILE A 500 -26.69 -0.06 17.61
N SER A 501 -27.10 0.59 18.72
CA SER A 501 -27.62 1.95 18.67
C SER A 501 -26.55 2.94 18.20
N ILE A 502 -26.77 3.52 17.01
CA ILE A 502 -25.81 4.44 16.39
C ILE A 502 -25.59 5.68 17.28
N GLY A 503 -24.32 6.04 17.48
CA GLY A 503 -23.93 7.19 18.29
C GLY A 503 -24.04 6.98 19.79
N LYS A 504 -24.08 5.73 20.26
CA LYS A 504 -24.08 5.42 21.70
C LYS A 504 -22.82 4.67 22.10
N GLY A 505 -22.18 5.19 23.17
CA GLY A 505 -21.10 4.51 23.87
C GLY A 505 -21.61 3.55 24.93
N ARG A 506 -20.72 2.72 25.47
CA ARG A 506 -21.05 1.76 26.54
C ARG A 506 -20.01 1.78 27.65
N MET A 507 -20.44 1.62 28.89
CA MET A 507 -19.55 1.46 30.04
C MET A 507 -18.93 0.07 30.03
N LEU A 508 -17.60 -0.01 30.10
CA LEU A 508 -16.84 -1.27 30.23
C LEU A 508 -16.48 -1.54 31.69
N LYS A 509 -16.13 -0.50 32.44
CA LYS A 509 -15.74 -0.58 33.84
C LYS A 509 -16.19 0.65 34.60
N ASN A 510 -16.69 0.50 35.83
CA ASN A 510 -17.03 1.62 36.69
C ASN A 510 -15.80 2.13 37.47
N GLY A 511 -15.78 3.41 37.83
CA GLY A 511 -14.70 4.04 38.60
C GLY A 511 -14.99 5.49 38.91
N ASN A 512 -14.18 6.10 39.83
CA ASN A 512 -14.51 7.40 40.42
C ASN A 512 -13.37 8.43 40.37
N ASP A 513 -12.10 8.04 40.11
CA ASP A 513 -10.97 8.96 40.18
C ASP A 513 -10.69 9.68 38.84
N ILE A 514 -10.85 8.98 37.72
CA ILE A 514 -10.52 9.48 36.38
C ILE A 514 -11.36 8.77 35.32
N ALA A 515 -11.65 9.42 34.20
CA ALA A 515 -12.37 8.81 33.08
C ALA A 515 -11.46 8.48 31.89
N VAL A 516 -11.65 7.29 31.30
CA VAL A 516 -11.01 6.86 30.08
C VAL A 516 -12.07 6.56 29.02
N LEU A 517 -11.98 7.26 27.87
CA LEU A 517 -12.85 7.07 26.71
C LEU A 517 -12.03 6.47 25.58
N SER A 518 -12.30 5.24 25.17
CA SER A 518 -11.55 4.57 24.12
C SER A 518 -12.37 4.37 22.85
N LEU A 519 -11.69 4.24 21.71
CA LEU A 519 -12.31 3.97 20.40
C LEU A 519 -11.54 2.84 19.69
N GLY A 520 -12.22 1.73 19.50
CA GLY A 520 -11.68 0.56 18.81
C GLY A 520 -10.78 -0.33 19.66
N PRO A 521 -10.07 -1.28 19.04
CA PRO A 521 -9.36 -2.36 19.75
C PRO A 521 -8.26 -1.91 20.72
N ILE A 522 -7.70 -0.71 20.55
CA ILE A 522 -6.77 -0.12 21.53
C ILE A 522 -7.41 0.09 22.91
N GLY A 523 -8.74 0.07 22.98
CA GLY A 523 -9.48 0.06 24.23
C GLY A 523 -9.15 -1.16 25.12
N ASN A 524 -8.70 -2.29 24.53
CA ASN A 524 -8.24 -3.44 25.29
C ASN A 524 -6.91 -3.18 25.99
N ASP A 525 -6.01 -2.37 25.41
CA ASP A 525 -4.78 -1.94 26.09
C ASP A 525 -5.08 -0.90 27.18
N ALA A 526 -6.07 -0.03 26.95
CA ALA A 526 -6.58 0.88 27.99
C ALA A 526 -7.20 0.09 29.16
N ALA A 527 -7.95 -0.97 28.92
CA ALA A 527 -8.51 -1.84 29.96
C ALA A 527 -7.41 -2.49 30.82
N LYS A 528 -6.36 -3.02 30.18
CA LYS A 528 -5.18 -3.58 30.88
C LYS A 528 -4.48 -2.51 31.73
N ALA A 529 -4.36 -1.27 31.23
CA ALA A 529 -3.76 -0.15 31.94
C ALA A 529 -4.59 0.22 33.19
N ILE A 530 -5.92 0.25 33.06
CA ILE A 530 -6.86 0.53 34.14
C ILE A 530 -6.79 -0.56 35.22
N ASP A 531 -6.79 -1.82 34.83
CA ASP A 531 -6.66 -2.95 35.77
C ASP A 531 -5.30 -2.96 36.52
N ALA A 532 -4.25 -2.48 35.84
CA ALA A 532 -2.96 -2.31 36.49
C ALA A 532 -2.93 -1.10 37.44
N ALA A 533 -3.58 0.02 37.10
CA ALA A 533 -3.69 1.21 37.95
C ALA A 533 -4.58 0.96 39.18
N GLU A 534 -5.59 0.10 39.09
CA GLU A 534 -6.44 -0.30 40.21
C GLU A 534 -5.63 -0.99 41.32
N LYS A 535 -4.60 -1.77 40.98
CA LYS A 535 -3.67 -2.37 41.94
C LYS A 535 -2.85 -1.32 42.70
N ASP A 536 -2.68 -0.15 42.12
CA ASP A 536 -2.04 1.01 42.74
C ASP A 536 -3.06 1.93 43.46
N GLY A 537 -4.31 1.47 43.62
CA GLY A 537 -5.37 2.14 44.36
C GLY A 537 -6.09 3.26 43.60
N ILE A 538 -6.07 3.25 42.26
CA ILE A 538 -6.76 4.22 41.41
C ILE A 538 -7.94 3.57 40.72
N SER A 539 -9.14 4.17 40.88
CA SER A 539 -10.39 3.69 40.31
C SER A 539 -10.77 4.52 39.08
N ALA A 540 -10.44 4.01 37.87
CA ALA A 540 -10.76 4.66 36.61
C ALA A 540 -12.06 4.10 36.02
N VAL A 541 -12.97 4.99 35.56
CA VAL A 541 -14.12 4.57 34.74
C VAL A 541 -13.68 4.41 33.30
N HIS A 542 -14.16 3.36 32.61
CA HIS A 542 -13.84 3.11 31.21
C HIS A 542 -15.10 3.00 30.36
N TYR A 543 -15.13 3.77 29.28
CA TYR A 543 -16.17 3.71 28.25
C TYR A 543 -15.57 3.36 26.88
N ASP A 544 -16.21 2.42 26.18
CA ASP A 544 -16.04 2.22 24.75
C ASP A 544 -16.99 3.17 24.01
N MET A 545 -16.42 4.10 23.24
CA MET A 545 -17.21 5.09 22.51
C MET A 545 -17.91 4.49 21.30
N VAL A 546 -17.43 3.37 20.76
CA VAL A 546 -17.94 2.66 19.58
C VAL A 546 -17.96 3.55 18.33
N PHE A 547 -18.55 4.75 18.43
CA PHE A 547 -18.69 5.71 17.33
C PHE A 547 -17.87 6.98 17.59
N LEU A 548 -17.11 7.38 16.56
CA LEU A 548 -16.54 8.71 16.49
C LEU A 548 -17.58 9.72 16.02
N LYS A 549 -18.45 9.28 15.08
CA LYS A 549 -19.50 10.12 14.49
C LYS A 549 -20.74 9.26 14.18
N PRO A 550 -21.93 9.63 14.67
CA PRO A 550 -22.13 10.70 15.64
C PRO A 550 -21.49 10.38 16.99
N LEU A 551 -20.95 11.39 17.67
CA LEU A 551 -20.41 11.27 19.02
C LEU A 551 -21.57 11.16 20.03
N ASP A 552 -21.43 10.32 21.06
CA ASP A 552 -22.34 10.32 22.20
C ASP A 552 -22.10 11.55 23.08
N GLU A 553 -22.63 12.71 22.65
CA GLU A 553 -22.47 13.97 23.38
C GLU A 553 -23.07 13.92 24.80
N GLU A 554 -24.12 13.13 25.03
CA GLU A 554 -24.74 12.99 26.36
C GLU A 554 -23.80 12.28 27.33
N LEU A 555 -23.19 11.18 26.89
CA LEU A 555 -22.18 10.46 27.66
C LEU A 555 -20.95 11.37 27.94
N VAL A 556 -20.46 12.08 26.93
CA VAL A 556 -19.31 12.99 27.12
C VAL A 556 -19.66 14.11 28.13
N LYS A 557 -20.85 14.69 28.09
CA LYS A 557 -21.30 15.70 29.05
C LYS A 557 -21.39 15.14 30.47
N ASP A 558 -21.97 13.95 30.62
CA ASP A 558 -22.09 13.29 31.93
C ASP A 558 -20.68 13.02 32.52
N VAL A 559 -19.79 12.48 31.73
CA VAL A 559 -18.40 12.24 32.13
C VAL A 559 -17.67 13.54 32.46
N ALA A 560 -17.78 14.56 31.62
CA ALA A 560 -17.11 15.85 31.85
C ALA A 560 -17.67 16.64 33.02
N THR A 561 -18.88 16.37 33.47
CA THR A 561 -19.44 16.95 34.69
C THR A 561 -18.88 16.28 35.96
N LYS A 562 -18.53 15.00 35.87
CA LYS A 562 -18.10 14.18 37.01
C LYS A 562 -16.61 14.16 37.23
N PHE A 563 -15.84 14.25 36.14
CA PHE A 563 -14.38 14.03 36.16
C PHE A 563 -13.62 15.28 35.70
N LYS A 564 -12.63 15.69 36.49
CA LYS A 564 -11.73 16.80 36.18
C LYS A 564 -10.80 16.44 34.99
N HIS A 565 -10.35 15.21 34.94
CA HIS A 565 -9.47 14.71 33.89
C HIS A 565 -10.14 13.59 33.09
N ILE A 566 -10.09 13.71 31.77
CA ILE A 566 -10.59 12.70 30.81
C ILE A 566 -9.43 12.29 29.93
N ILE A 567 -9.14 11.00 29.84
CA ILE A 567 -8.16 10.43 28.89
C ILE A 567 -8.94 9.86 27.71
N THR A 568 -8.62 10.30 26.49
CA THR A 568 -9.12 9.67 25.26
C THR A 568 -8.05 8.78 24.65
N VAL A 569 -8.42 7.58 24.19
CA VAL A 569 -7.50 6.59 23.62
C VAL A 569 -8.00 6.15 22.25
N GLU A 570 -7.19 6.38 21.22
CA GLU A 570 -7.52 6.04 19.83
C GLU A 570 -6.29 5.60 19.03
N ASP A 571 -6.43 4.61 18.14
CA ASP A 571 -5.39 4.25 17.18
C ASP A 571 -5.57 5.04 15.88
N GLY A 572 -5.37 6.33 15.97
CA GLY A 572 -5.45 7.33 14.92
C GLY A 572 -4.60 8.54 15.30
N CYS A 573 -4.42 9.51 14.38
CA CYS A 573 -3.72 10.74 14.73
C CYS A 573 -4.49 11.51 15.82
N ILE A 574 -3.76 12.08 16.79
CA ILE A 574 -4.35 12.84 17.90
C ILE A 574 -5.07 14.13 17.45
N THR A 575 -4.89 14.53 16.19
CA THR A 575 -5.51 15.72 15.59
C THR A 575 -6.70 15.28 14.73
N GLY A 576 -7.89 15.79 15.02
CA GLY A 576 -9.11 15.52 14.26
C GLY A 576 -9.88 14.25 14.63
N GLY A 577 -9.32 13.35 15.47
CA GLY A 577 -9.95 12.11 15.90
C GLY A 577 -10.84 12.24 17.14
N LEU A 578 -10.93 11.16 17.94
CA LEU A 578 -11.78 11.07 19.14
C LEU A 578 -11.45 12.17 20.17
N GLY A 579 -10.18 12.33 20.49
CA GLY A 579 -9.76 13.31 21.48
C GLY A 579 -10.16 14.73 21.09
N THR A 580 -10.06 15.07 19.81
CA THR A 580 -10.53 16.37 19.29
C THR A 580 -12.05 16.50 19.41
N ALA A 581 -12.81 15.45 19.06
CA ALA A 581 -14.27 15.46 19.17
C ALA A 581 -14.76 15.66 20.61
N VAL A 582 -14.11 14.98 21.57
CA VAL A 582 -14.42 15.14 23.01
C VAL A 582 -14.08 16.54 23.48
N MET A 583 -12.92 17.11 23.12
CA MET A 583 -12.55 18.49 23.46
C MET A 583 -13.55 19.52 22.91
N GLU A 584 -14.00 19.36 21.68
CA GLU A 584 -15.01 20.23 21.07
C GLU A 584 -16.34 20.15 21.81
N CYS A 585 -16.76 18.93 22.19
CA CYS A 585 -17.99 18.73 22.98
C CYS A 585 -17.89 19.38 24.37
N VAL A 586 -16.78 19.18 25.08
CA VAL A 586 -16.50 19.80 26.38
C VAL A 586 -16.56 21.33 26.29
N ASN A 587 -15.85 21.91 25.31
CA ASN A 587 -15.79 23.37 25.13
C ASN A 587 -17.15 23.95 24.70
N LYS A 588 -17.84 23.33 23.73
CA LYS A 588 -19.16 23.74 23.25
C LYS A 588 -20.21 23.86 24.40
N ASN A 589 -20.08 23.00 25.41
CA ASN A 589 -21.00 22.95 26.54
C ASN A 589 -20.50 23.71 27.78
N GLY A 590 -19.36 24.43 27.69
CA GLY A 590 -18.81 25.24 28.80
C GLY A 590 -18.33 24.42 29.99
N LEU A 591 -17.97 23.13 29.76
CA LEU A 591 -17.50 22.22 30.82
C LEU A 591 -15.98 22.44 31.08
N GLN A 592 -15.54 22.11 32.29
CA GLN A 592 -14.19 22.48 32.77
C GLN A 592 -13.18 21.29 32.76
N SER A 593 -13.58 20.14 32.22
CA SER A 593 -12.70 18.98 32.20
C SER A 593 -11.52 19.17 31.27
N ILE A 594 -10.35 18.69 31.69
CA ILE A 594 -9.13 18.67 30.89
C ILE A 594 -9.05 17.35 30.14
N VAL A 595 -9.02 17.40 28.82
CA VAL A 595 -8.93 16.21 27.96
C VAL A 595 -7.48 15.92 27.59
N HIS A 596 -7.01 14.75 27.97
CA HIS A 596 -5.68 14.21 27.64
C HIS A 596 -5.81 13.20 26.52
N ARG A 597 -5.08 13.41 25.42
CA ARG A 597 -5.21 12.61 24.21
C ARG A 597 -4.09 11.58 24.10
N VAL A 598 -4.43 10.32 24.02
CA VAL A 598 -3.52 9.21 23.66
C VAL A 598 -3.86 8.74 22.26
N GLY A 599 -2.89 8.81 21.37
CA GLY A 599 -3.01 8.44 19.96
C GLY A 599 -1.70 8.69 19.22
N ILE A 600 -1.71 8.53 17.91
CA ILE A 600 -0.51 8.72 17.08
C ILE A 600 -0.16 10.21 17.06
N PRO A 601 1.05 10.60 17.52
CA PRO A 601 1.46 12.00 17.59
C PRO A 601 1.59 12.62 16.19
N ASP A 602 1.64 13.97 16.12
CA ASP A 602 1.79 14.73 14.87
C ASP A 602 3.19 14.54 14.26
N ARG A 603 3.43 13.33 13.79
CA ARG A 603 4.65 12.93 13.05
C ARG A 603 4.40 11.66 12.25
N PHE A 604 5.21 11.43 11.22
CA PHE A 604 5.24 10.15 10.52
C PHE A 604 5.98 9.10 11.35
N VAL A 605 5.27 8.02 11.72
CA VAL A 605 5.82 6.91 12.50
C VAL A 605 6.55 5.95 11.56
N LYS A 606 7.83 5.68 11.81
CA LYS A 606 8.65 4.76 11.00
C LYS A 606 8.23 3.29 11.25
N GLN A 607 8.88 2.38 10.55
CA GLN A 607 8.61 0.94 10.64
C GLN A 607 9.07 0.32 11.97
N GLY A 608 8.38 -0.75 12.38
CA GLY A 608 8.69 -1.56 13.57
C GLY A 608 7.57 -2.57 13.82
N THR A 609 7.63 -3.33 14.90
CA THR A 609 6.46 -4.11 15.33
C THR A 609 5.41 -3.19 15.93
N VAL A 610 4.12 -3.55 15.85
CA VAL A 610 3.02 -2.74 16.41
C VAL A 610 3.29 -2.41 17.89
N ALA A 611 3.71 -3.39 18.69
CA ALA A 611 4.02 -3.18 20.11
C ALA A 611 5.15 -2.16 20.34
N GLN A 612 6.23 -2.22 19.54
CA GLN A 612 7.31 -1.23 19.62
C GLN A 612 6.82 0.18 19.27
N LEU A 613 5.98 0.29 18.25
CA LEU A 613 5.47 1.57 17.77
C LEU A 613 4.43 2.15 18.72
N TYR A 614 3.58 1.34 19.33
CA TYR A 614 2.66 1.78 20.39
C TYR A 614 3.45 2.34 21.57
N LYS A 615 4.50 1.63 22.03
CA LYS A 615 5.38 2.14 23.08
C LYS A 615 6.05 3.45 22.70
N GLN A 616 6.56 3.57 21.47
CA GLN A 616 7.18 4.80 20.96
C GLN A 616 6.20 5.98 20.90
N CYS A 617 4.91 5.72 20.71
CA CYS A 617 3.86 6.71 20.66
C CYS A 617 3.20 6.97 22.02
N GLY A 618 3.57 6.26 23.08
CA GLY A 618 2.94 6.36 24.40
C GLY A 618 1.51 5.81 24.43
N MET A 619 1.23 4.82 23.58
CA MET A 619 -0.10 4.22 23.37
C MET A 619 -0.20 2.81 23.95
N ASP A 620 0.87 2.25 24.48
CA ASP A 620 0.88 0.94 25.12
C ASP A 620 0.27 1.00 26.52
N SER A 621 -0.12 -0.15 27.07
CA SER A 621 -0.82 -0.23 28.37
C SER A 621 0.00 0.35 29.53
N GLU A 622 1.33 0.25 29.50
CA GLU A 622 2.19 0.82 30.58
C GLU A 622 2.20 2.35 30.51
N SER A 623 2.38 2.94 29.33
CA SER A 623 2.33 4.40 29.14
C SER A 623 0.96 4.99 29.51
N ILE A 624 -0.14 4.29 29.16
CA ILE A 624 -1.50 4.69 29.55
C ILE A 624 -1.67 4.61 31.07
N LYS A 625 -1.16 3.56 31.72
CA LYS A 625 -1.18 3.40 33.18
C LYS A 625 -0.45 4.56 33.87
N GLU A 626 0.77 4.87 33.42
CA GLU A 626 1.56 5.97 33.98
C GLU A 626 0.81 7.31 33.89
N LEU A 627 0.12 7.55 32.77
CA LEU A 627 -0.71 8.74 32.59
C LEU A 627 -1.90 8.75 33.56
N ILE A 628 -2.61 7.62 33.72
CA ILE A 628 -3.73 7.48 34.68
C ILE A 628 -3.24 7.82 36.10
N ILE A 629 -2.14 7.25 36.54
CA ILE A 629 -1.57 7.46 37.88
C ILE A 629 -1.19 8.93 38.09
N SER A 630 -0.53 9.55 37.11
CA SER A 630 -0.08 10.94 37.22
C SER A 630 -1.25 11.91 37.39
N LEU A 631 -2.33 11.72 36.60
CA LEU A 631 -3.50 12.59 36.59
C LEU A 631 -4.42 12.38 37.80
N ALA A 632 -4.59 11.13 38.27
CA ALA A 632 -5.37 10.84 39.48
C ALA A 632 -4.72 11.42 40.75
N GLY A 633 -3.36 11.49 40.79
CA GLY A 633 -2.62 12.15 41.86
C GLY A 633 -2.90 13.68 41.93
N ASP A 634 -3.07 14.33 40.79
CA ASP A 634 -3.40 15.77 40.72
C ASP A 634 -4.87 16.07 41.09
N SER A 635 -5.76 15.10 40.95
CA SER A 635 -7.17 15.23 41.36
C SER A 635 -7.37 15.13 42.88
N LYS A 636 -6.45 14.54 43.63
CA LYS A 636 -6.47 14.36 45.08
C LYS A 636 -5.80 15.51 45.87
N LYS A 637 -5.13 16.42 45.17
CA LYS A 637 -4.59 17.66 45.70
C LYS A 637 -5.55 18.82 45.47
#